data_0092c426477318775008a55b4b438f42
#
_entry.id   0092c426477318775008a55b4b438f42
#
_cell.length_a   1.000
_cell.length_b   1.000
_cell.length_c   1.000
_cell.angle_alpha   90.00
_cell.angle_beta   90.00
_cell.angle_gamma   90.00
#
_symmetry.space_group_name_H-M   'P 1'
#
loop_
_entity.id
_entity.type
_entity.pdbx_description
1 polymer ?
#
loop_
_entity_poly.entity_id
_entity_poly.type
_entity_poly.pdbx_seq_one_letter_code
_entity_poly.pdbx_strand_id
1 'polypeptide(L)'
;MIAICRKDLASLFHSFIGWLYLAVMWALMSLYIGSNCLIGLNSDISSVLSVSSVLMLIMLPILCMRSFAEERRSRTDQLILTAPVSVGKVVIGKYMALAILHTIVTAGLCLYPLLLSRFGTVPYAQSYTGLLGMWLFGLAETAVCVFLSSLTESVIIAAVLSFAVLFLSLVMPNLEQMISSDGNVLTSVMSVLDIPSRYDTFLNGTIDLTSFVYLASVILVFLFLTTQVIQKRRYSVSKKTLSFGAYSTGLIALVLAVAVVANLAVNRLPSDYTKIDVTSSGLYSLTSQTKEYLKELDQDVTIYVLASSSDMDSMLDKTLSQMVEQTEHLTVTYVDPASNPSFLQEYSDVMSCSWNSLIVECGSRYKIVDYSDVYEYSIDYSTYTQSVSGYDAEGQVDSAIAYVTSENLPKLYVLTGHGEESIGSNFTSALKKLNCEYESLDLMVNDFVPDDCTILLINGPSTDLSSDDADKILYYVQHGGDLIITTNFQQADEMPNWNKVLNYYGLSVSKGVVLENNQGYYYRSETYLLPNVETASETSSVRSGNGYIFMAYAQALEETEATAESEVNHTSLLTTSDSAYLHSDVTTATEDFSQTSEDTTSQFLLGVKAVAGEEETEDSGSEENSDSEDSNSTDSDSADSAQADSEETEESDSEEESGTSDSYASTAYVFSSVLTFSDGADQMVSGSNSSLFSSLVSAFVDKNGSSTGISVAVKSVSSSSLTVPTMTAIIVNLFCIILIPLILLVIGFVTWFVRRRR
;
A
#
# COMPACT_ATOMS: atom_id res chain seq x y z
N MET A 1 6.20 -41.56 21.28
CA MET A 1 5.63 -40.24 21.00
C MET A 1 4.21 -40.36 20.47
N ILE A 2 3.98 -40.93 19.27
CA ILE A 2 2.66 -41.05 18.62
C ILE A 2 1.62 -41.76 19.50
N ALA A 3 1.97 -42.88 20.19
CA ALA A 3 1.05 -43.59 21.08
C ALA A 3 0.56 -42.72 22.27
N ILE A 4 1.43 -41.85 22.80
CA ILE A 4 1.10 -40.93 23.90
C ILE A 4 0.17 -39.84 23.35
N CYS A 5 0.52 -39.24 22.20
CA CYS A 5 -0.33 -38.25 21.51
C CYS A 5 -1.73 -38.83 21.23
N ARG A 6 -1.81 -40.03 20.68
CA ARG A 6 -3.09 -40.71 20.41
C ARG A 6 -3.90 -40.97 21.68
N LYS A 7 -3.25 -41.40 22.77
CA LYS A 7 -3.89 -41.62 24.07
C LYS A 7 -4.48 -40.31 24.60
N ASP A 8 -3.69 -39.24 24.62
CA ASP A 8 -4.10 -37.97 25.22
C ASP A 8 -5.12 -37.25 24.34
N LEU A 9 -4.97 -37.29 23.02
CA LEU A 9 -5.98 -36.80 22.07
C LEU A 9 -7.30 -37.56 22.24
N ALA A 10 -7.27 -38.89 22.33
CA ALA A 10 -8.45 -39.69 22.63
C ALA A 10 -9.08 -39.31 23.97
N SER A 11 -8.26 -39.04 25.01
CA SER A 11 -8.73 -38.56 26.30
C SER A 11 -9.44 -37.24 26.23
N LEU A 12 -8.92 -36.27 25.44
CA LEU A 12 -9.53 -34.95 25.20
C LEU A 12 -10.89 -35.08 24.48
N PHE A 13 -10.97 -35.91 23.45
CA PHE A 13 -12.22 -36.17 22.74
C PHE A 13 -13.24 -37.03 23.50
N HIS A 14 -12.81 -37.79 24.47
CA HIS A 14 -13.70 -38.52 25.38
C HIS A 14 -14.06 -37.71 26.64
N SER A 15 -13.46 -36.52 26.83
CA SER A 15 -13.83 -35.58 27.90
C SER A 15 -14.68 -34.45 27.32
N PHE A 16 -15.51 -33.84 28.14
CA PHE A 16 -16.31 -32.68 27.73
C PHE A 16 -15.45 -31.44 27.40
N ILE A 17 -14.22 -31.33 28.00
CA ILE A 17 -13.37 -30.13 27.90
C ILE A 17 -12.86 -29.90 26.46
N GLY A 18 -12.44 -30.96 25.75
CA GLY A 18 -11.98 -30.83 24.37
C GLY A 18 -13.09 -30.31 23.44
N TRP A 19 -14.28 -30.84 23.58
CA TRP A 19 -15.46 -30.38 22.80
C TRP A 19 -15.92 -28.99 23.21
N LEU A 20 -15.83 -28.64 24.48
CA LEU A 20 -16.13 -27.30 24.99
C LEU A 20 -15.18 -26.27 24.38
N TYR A 21 -13.88 -26.57 24.35
CA TYR A 21 -12.88 -25.71 23.72
C TYR A 21 -13.18 -25.46 22.25
N LEU A 22 -13.44 -26.53 21.47
CA LEU A 22 -13.81 -26.42 20.07
C LEU A 22 -15.08 -25.59 19.86
N ALA A 23 -16.13 -25.87 20.63
CA ALA A 23 -17.41 -25.19 20.49
C ALA A 23 -17.35 -23.70 20.85
N VAL A 24 -16.68 -23.36 21.96
CA VAL A 24 -16.60 -21.97 22.42
C VAL A 24 -15.69 -21.13 21.50
N MET A 25 -14.52 -21.64 21.13
CA MET A 25 -13.63 -20.96 20.20
C MET A 25 -14.31 -20.72 18.85
N TRP A 26 -14.98 -21.74 18.30
CA TRP A 26 -15.74 -21.62 17.06
C TRP A 26 -16.88 -20.62 17.18
N ALA A 27 -17.71 -20.71 18.24
CA ALA A 27 -18.88 -19.83 18.41
C ALA A 27 -18.47 -18.36 18.51
N LEU A 28 -17.47 -18.05 19.34
CA LEU A 28 -17.06 -16.68 19.57
C LEU A 28 -16.37 -16.09 18.33
N MET A 29 -15.46 -16.84 17.69
CA MET A 29 -14.83 -16.38 16.45
C MET A 29 -15.87 -16.20 15.33
N SER A 30 -16.83 -17.14 15.19
CA SER A 30 -17.91 -17.00 14.23
C SER A 30 -18.80 -15.78 14.51
N LEU A 31 -19.05 -15.46 15.79
CA LEU A 31 -19.82 -14.28 16.19
C LEU A 31 -19.13 -13.00 15.73
N TYR A 32 -17.82 -12.88 15.98
CA TYR A 32 -17.07 -11.70 15.58
C TYR A 32 -16.93 -11.59 14.05
N ILE A 33 -16.61 -12.68 13.35
CA ILE A 33 -16.53 -12.69 11.89
C ILE A 33 -17.92 -12.37 11.29
N GLY A 34 -18.96 -12.97 11.81
CA GLY A 34 -20.34 -12.73 11.34
C GLY A 34 -20.79 -11.29 11.54
N SER A 35 -20.44 -10.68 12.68
CA SER A 35 -20.77 -9.29 12.96
C SER A 35 -20.01 -8.31 12.05
N ASN A 36 -18.70 -8.50 11.90
CA ASN A 36 -17.88 -7.57 11.12
C ASN A 36 -17.94 -7.82 9.62
N CYS A 37 -17.91 -9.08 9.18
CA CYS A 37 -17.84 -9.38 7.74
C CYS A 37 -19.21 -9.56 7.09
N LEU A 38 -20.15 -10.28 7.72
CA LEU A 38 -21.46 -10.53 7.09
C LEU A 38 -22.48 -9.42 7.36
N ILE A 39 -22.43 -8.75 8.51
CA ILE A 39 -23.33 -7.63 8.85
C ILE A 39 -22.65 -6.30 8.57
N GLY A 40 -21.38 -6.13 8.97
CA GLY A 40 -20.57 -4.93 8.73
C GLY A 40 -20.00 -4.84 7.32
N LEU A 41 -20.24 -5.85 6.45
CA LEU A 41 -19.85 -5.90 5.03
C LEU A 41 -18.33 -5.75 4.77
N ASN A 42 -17.50 -6.03 5.77
CA ASN A 42 -16.04 -5.97 5.63
C ASN A 42 -15.50 -7.30 5.07
N SER A 43 -14.67 -7.24 4.03
CA SER A 43 -14.07 -8.42 3.41
C SER A 43 -12.86 -8.96 4.16
N ASP A 44 -12.20 -8.14 5.00
CA ASP A 44 -11.00 -8.53 5.75
C ASP A 44 -11.34 -9.13 7.12
N ILE A 45 -10.91 -10.38 7.32
CA ILE A 45 -11.06 -11.08 8.61
C ILE A 45 -9.92 -10.80 9.59
N SER A 46 -8.80 -10.19 9.16
CA SER A 46 -7.60 -10.01 9.98
C SER A 46 -7.87 -9.17 11.22
N SER A 47 -8.66 -8.09 11.07
CA SER A 47 -9.11 -7.23 12.17
C SER A 47 -9.89 -8.01 13.25
N VAL A 48 -10.67 -9.01 12.83
CA VAL A 48 -11.44 -9.87 13.74
C VAL A 48 -10.55 -10.91 14.41
N LEU A 49 -9.50 -11.39 13.73
CA LEU A 49 -8.59 -12.39 14.28
C LEU A 49 -7.81 -11.85 15.49
N SER A 50 -7.61 -10.53 15.63
CA SER A 50 -6.97 -9.91 16.80
C SER A 50 -7.67 -10.29 18.12
N VAL A 51 -9.01 -10.40 18.09
CA VAL A 51 -9.82 -10.82 19.25
C VAL A 51 -9.46 -12.24 19.72
N SER A 52 -8.90 -13.08 18.83
CA SER A 52 -8.49 -14.45 19.21
C SER A 52 -7.44 -14.47 20.32
N SER A 53 -6.57 -13.45 20.43
CA SER A 53 -5.57 -13.34 21.51
C SER A 53 -6.22 -13.32 22.89
N VAL A 54 -7.28 -12.53 23.06
CA VAL A 54 -8.05 -12.47 24.32
C VAL A 54 -8.83 -13.76 24.58
N LEU A 55 -9.38 -14.39 23.54
CA LEU A 55 -10.08 -15.66 23.67
C LEU A 55 -9.13 -16.81 24.08
N MET A 56 -7.95 -16.83 23.51
CA MET A 56 -6.91 -17.82 23.83
C MET A 56 -6.38 -17.67 25.25
N LEU A 57 -6.23 -16.42 25.72
CA LEU A 57 -5.87 -16.11 27.10
C LEU A 57 -6.74 -16.84 28.14
N ILE A 58 -8.02 -17.05 27.83
CA ILE A 58 -8.96 -17.73 28.73
C ILE A 58 -9.04 -19.23 28.42
N MET A 59 -9.11 -19.58 27.15
CA MET A 59 -9.44 -20.95 26.74
C MET A 59 -8.24 -21.90 26.79
N LEU A 60 -7.01 -21.43 26.50
CA LEU A 60 -5.83 -22.30 26.53
C LEU A 60 -5.42 -22.72 27.95
N PRO A 61 -5.42 -21.87 28.99
CA PRO A 61 -5.24 -22.30 30.37
C PRO A 61 -6.22 -23.41 30.79
N ILE A 62 -7.50 -23.28 30.45
CA ILE A 62 -8.52 -24.29 30.76
C ILE A 62 -8.26 -25.62 30.03
N LEU A 63 -7.81 -25.55 28.78
CA LEU A 63 -7.48 -26.73 27.97
C LEU A 63 -6.22 -27.44 28.53
N CYS A 64 -5.18 -26.68 28.84
CA CYS A 64 -3.86 -27.20 29.20
C CYS A 64 -3.71 -27.60 30.69
N MET A 65 -4.58 -27.07 31.58
CA MET A 65 -4.46 -27.23 33.02
C MET A 65 -4.34 -28.70 33.48
N ARG A 66 -4.96 -29.63 32.75
CA ARG A 66 -4.97 -31.06 33.08
C ARG A 66 -3.79 -31.85 32.53
N SER A 67 -3.01 -31.29 31.62
CA SER A 67 -1.99 -32.02 30.85
C SER A 67 -0.99 -32.76 31.69
N PHE A 68 -0.42 -32.11 32.69
CA PHE A 68 0.51 -32.72 33.66
C PHE A 68 0.02 -32.68 35.11
N ALA A 69 -0.70 -31.63 35.52
CA ALA A 69 -1.13 -31.45 36.90
C ALA A 69 -2.10 -32.55 37.37
N GLU A 70 -3.03 -33.03 36.54
CA GLU A 70 -3.98 -34.10 36.87
C GLU A 70 -3.27 -35.47 37.02
N GLU A 71 -2.36 -35.81 36.10
CA GLU A 71 -1.58 -37.06 36.19
C GLU A 71 -0.68 -37.08 37.43
N ARG A 72 -0.12 -35.94 37.80
CA ARG A 72 0.68 -35.76 38.97
C ARG A 72 -0.15 -35.91 40.26
N ARG A 73 -1.34 -35.29 40.31
CA ARG A 73 -2.28 -35.43 41.45
C ARG A 73 -2.73 -36.86 41.64
N SER A 74 -2.99 -37.58 40.55
CA SER A 74 -3.42 -38.99 40.58
C SER A 74 -2.26 -39.99 40.66
N ARG A 75 -1.00 -39.51 40.67
CA ARG A 75 0.25 -40.32 40.67
C ARG A 75 0.38 -41.26 39.46
N THR A 76 -0.39 -41.04 38.39
CA THR A 76 -0.32 -41.86 37.18
C THR A 76 0.88 -41.49 36.29
N ASP A 77 1.53 -40.35 36.54
CA ASP A 77 2.80 -39.95 35.95
C ASP A 77 3.92 -40.95 36.21
N GLN A 78 3.91 -41.64 37.37
CA GLN A 78 4.91 -42.66 37.73
C GLN A 78 4.94 -43.84 36.75
N LEU A 79 3.78 -44.24 36.23
CA LEU A 79 3.68 -45.31 35.22
C LEU A 79 4.33 -44.92 33.89
N ILE A 80 4.18 -43.65 33.50
CA ILE A 80 4.76 -43.13 32.26
C ILE A 80 6.27 -42.91 32.42
N LEU A 81 6.70 -42.44 33.59
CA LEU A 81 8.10 -42.16 33.89
C LEU A 81 8.96 -43.42 34.07
N THR A 82 8.35 -44.54 34.49
CA THR A 82 9.03 -45.84 34.59
C THR A 82 9.06 -46.63 33.29
N ALA A 83 8.25 -46.25 32.31
CA ALA A 83 8.26 -46.84 30.97
C ALA A 83 9.58 -46.55 30.23
N PRO A 84 10.06 -47.45 29.31
CA PRO A 84 11.29 -47.26 28.56
C PRO A 84 11.12 -46.23 27.41
N VAL A 85 10.65 -45.02 27.79
CA VAL A 85 10.42 -43.89 26.86
C VAL A 85 11.17 -42.66 27.40
N SER A 86 11.83 -41.91 26.51
CA SER A 86 12.48 -40.66 26.89
C SER A 86 11.45 -39.62 27.30
N VAL A 87 11.76 -38.82 28.34
CA VAL A 87 10.87 -37.77 28.87
C VAL A 87 10.48 -36.76 27.78
N GLY A 88 11.43 -36.39 26.91
CA GLY A 88 11.13 -35.50 25.78
C GLY A 88 10.05 -36.03 24.84
N LYS A 89 10.03 -37.37 24.57
CA LYS A 89 8.97 -37.98 23.73
C LYS A 89 7.61 -37.95 24.45
N VAL A 90 7.58 -37.95 25.78
CA VAL A 90 6.33 -37.79 26.55
C VAL A 90 5.82 -36.37 26.45
N VAL A 91 6.70 -35.39 26.70
CA VAL A 91 6.34 -33.95 26.63
C VAL A 91 5.82 -33.56 25.24
N ILE A 92 6.58 -33.90 24.19
CA ILE A 92 6.19 -33.63 22.82
C ILE A 92 4.87 -34.35 22.48
N GLY A 93 4.68 -35.60 22.92
CA GLY A 93 3.44 -36.34 22.66
C GLY A 93 2.20 -35.67 23.26
N LYS A 94 2.31 -35.15 24.49
CA LYS A 94 1.22 -34.41 25.15
C LYS A 94 0.96 -33.05 24.52
N TYR A 95 2.03 -32.31 24.23
CA TYR A 95 1.94 -31.03 23.53
C TYR A 95 1.25 -31.20 22.16
N MET A 96 1.66 -32.20 21.35
CA MET A 96 1.06 -32.48 20.06
C MET A 96 -0.44 -32.80 20.14
N ALA A 97 -0.92 -33.45 21.21
CA ALA A 97 -2.36 -33.70 21.35
C ALA A 97 -3.16 -32.40 21.55
N LEU A 98 -2.63 -31.42 22.30
CA LEU A 98 -3.24 -30.10 22.47
C LEU A 98 -3.12 -29.26 21.20
N ALA A 99 -1.94 -29.29 20.57
CA ALA A 99 -1.68 -28.61 19.30
C ALA A 99 -2.62 -29.06 18.17
N ILE A 100 -2.91 -30.37 18.07
CA ILE A 100 -3.88 -30.89 17.09
C ILE A 100 -5.28 -30.30 17.35
N LEU A 101 -5.69 -30.20 18.60
CA LEU A 101 -7.01 -29.63 18.93
C LEU A 101 -7.11 -28.15 18.52
N HIS A 102 -6.05 -27.38 18.77
CA HIS A 102 -5.95 -25.98 18.31
C HIS A 102 -5.93 -25.89 16.78
N THR A 103 -5.18 -26.77 16.12
CA THR A 103 -5.12 -26.83 14.63
C THR A 103 -6.51 -27.11 14.02
N ILE A 104 -7.35 -27.93 14.67
CA ILE A 104 -8.73 -28.19 14.19
C ILE A 104 -9.57 -26.91 14.21
N VAL A 105 -9.44 -26.06 15.23
CA VAL A 105 -10.12 -24.75 15.27
C VAL A 105 -9.66 -23.87 14.13
N THR A 106 -8.34 -23.69 13.99
CA THR A 106 -7.78 -22.82 12.93
C THR A 106 -8.12 -23.34 11.54
N ALA A 107 -8.03 -24.65 11.29
CA ALA A 107 -8.42 -25.27 10.02
C ALA A 107 -9.90 -25.05 9.69
N GLY A 108 -10.76 -25.05 10.70
CA GLY A 108 -12.16 -24.69 10.52
C GLY A 108 -12.34 -23.21 10.11
N LEU A 109 -11.59 -22.31 10.76
CA LEU A 109 -11.65 -20.86 10.43
C LEU A 109 -11.10 -20.56 9.03
N CYS A 110 -10.22 -21.40 8.47
CA CYS A 110 -9.76 -21.27 7.08
C CYS A 110 -10.88 -21.38 6.03
N LEU A 111 -12.08 -21.85 6.41
CA LEU A 111 -13.24 -21.89 5.52
C LEU A 111 -13.92 -20.53 5.36
N TYR A 112 -13.70 -19.56 6.28
CA TYR A 112 -14.37 -18.26 6.22
C TYR A 112 -13.96 -17.40 5.03
N PRO A 113 -12.68 -17.25 4.66
CA PRO A 113 -12.31 -16.52 3.44
C PRO A 113 -12.97 -17.09 2.18
N LEU A 114 -13.08 -18.41 2.09
CA LEU A 114 -13.77 -19.10 0.99
C LEU A 114 -15.30 -18.88 1.01
N LEU A 115 -15.89 -18.75 2.20
CA LEU A 115 -17.30 -18.43 2.35
C LEU A 115 -17.60 -16.99 1.93
N LEU A 116 -16.78 -16.06 2.39
CA LEU A 116 -16.92 -14.62 2.12
C LEU A 116 -16.72 -14.29 0.64
N SER A 117 -15.85 -15.02 -0.07
CA SER A 117 -15.60 -14.80 -1.51
C SER A 117 -16.82 -15.04 -2.42
N ARG A 118 -17.90 -15.61 -1.87
CA ARG A 118 -19.18 -15.73 -2.60
C ARG A 118 -19.95 -14.40 -2.63
N PHE A 119 -19.53 -13.43 -1.82
CA PHE A 119 -20.23 -12.17 -1.61
C PHE A 119 -19.41 -10.95 -2.02
N GLY A 120 -18.18 -11.14 -2.49
CA GLY A 120 -17.30 -10.07 -2.94
C GLY A 120 -15.84 -10.51 -3.01
N THR A 121 -14.96 -9.58 -3.34
CA THR A 121 -13.52 -9.79 -3.36
C THR A 121 -12.98 -9.86 -1.93
N VAL A 122 -12.15 -10.87 -1.63
CA VAL A 122 -11.57 -11.11 -0.30
C VAL A 122 -10.05 -11.11 -0.42
N PRO A 123 -9.32 -10.40 0.46
CA PRO A 123 -7.86 -10.43 0.50
C PRO A 123 -7.37 -11.77 1.06
N TYR A 124 -7.28 -12.79 0.22
CA TYR A 124 -6.94 -14.16 0.63
C TYR A 124 -5.57 -14.24 1.30
N ALA A 125 -4.56 -13.61 0.70
CA ALA A 125 -3.19 -13.69 1.19
C ALA A 125 -3.09 -13.12 2.62
N GLN A 126 -3.67 -11.94 2.87
CA GLN A 126 -3.73 -11.31 4.18
C GLN A 126 -4.54 -12.16 5.19
N SER A 127 -5.72 -12.63 4.78
CA SER A 127 -6.59 -13.46 5.63
C SER A 127 -5.91 -14.77 6.08
N TYR A 128 -5.22 -15.46 5.15
CA TYR A 128 -4.51 -16.70 5.49
C TYR A 128 -3.23 -16.44 6.28
N THR A 129 -2.56 -15.31 6.07
CA THR A 129 -1.41 -14.89 6.89
C THR A 129 -1.84 -14.63 8.34
N GLY A 130 -2.95 -13.93 8.57
CA GLY A 130 -3.52 -13.74 9.90
C GLY A 130 -3.90 -15.07 10.57
N LEU A 131 -4.49 -16.02 9.84
CA LEU A 131 -4.79 -17.38 10.34
C LEU A 131 -3.53 -18.19 10.65
N LEU A 132 -2.46 -18.06 9.86
CA LEU A 132 -1.15 -18.66 10.15
C LEU A 132 -0.56 -18.08 11.44
N GLY A 133 -0.61 -16.74 11.60
CA GLY A 133 -0.19 -16.07 12.83
C GLY A 133 -0.97 -16.56 14.05
N MET A 134 -2.31 -16.64 13.95
CA MET A 134 -3.18 -17.18 14.99
C MET A 134 -2.80 -18.62 15.37
N TRP A 135 -2.48 -19.45 14.40
CA TRP A 135 -2.05 -20.83 14.64
C TRP A 135 -0.72 -20.90 15.38
N LEU A 136 0.29 -20.16 14.93
CA LEU A 136 1.62 -20.11 15.56
C LEU A 136 1.56 -19.53 16.98
N PHE A 137 0.82 -18.44 17.15
CA PHE A 137 0.58 -17.80 18.44
C PHE A 137 -0.04 -18.76 19.46
N GLY A 138 -1.13 -19.44 19.09
CA GLY A 138 -1.79 -20.41 19.96
C GLY A 138 -0.90 -21.64 20.28
N LEU A 139 -0.03 -22.05 19.35
CA LEU A 139 0.97 -23.09 19.61
C LEU A 139 2.00 -22.64 20.65
N ALA A 140 2.47 -21.37 20.58
CA ALA A 140 3.42 -20.82 21.54
C ALA A 140 2.79 -20.70 22.93
N GLU A 141 1.59 -20.15 23.05
CA GLU A 141 0.86 -20.06 24.31
C GLU A 141 0.55 -21.45 24.92
N THR A 142 0.20 -22.42 24.05
CA THR A 142 0.01 -23.81 24.49
C THR A 142 1.29 -24.38 25.12
N ALA A 143 2.48 -24.11 24.57
CA ALA A 143 3.76 -24.57 25.12
C ALA A 143 4.03 -23.93 26.48
N VAL A 144 3.75 -22.65 26.67
CA VAL A 144 3.82 -21.93 27.95
C VAL A 144 2.88 -22.57 28.98
N CYS A 145 1.60 -22.78 28.62
CA CYS A 145 0.61 -23.39 29.52
C CYS A 145 0.99 -24.82 29.92
N VAL A 146 1.53 -25.65 29.03
CA VAL A 146 2.01 -27.00 29.28
C VAL A 146 3.17 -26.98 30.29
N PHE A 147 4.11 -26.04 30.15
CA PHE A 147 5.18 -25.83 31.08
C PHE A 147 4.65 -25.50 32.49
N LEU A 148 3.74 -24.52 32.59
CA LEU A 148 3.17 -24.11 33.87
C LEU A 148 2.34 -25.22 34.52
N SER A 149 1.61 -26.02 33.74
CA SER A 149 0.92 -27.21 34.22
C SER A 149 1.89 -28.26 34.78
N SER A 150 3.14 -28.32 34.29
CA SER A 150 4.16 -29.24 34.80
C SER A 150 4.74 -28.83 36.15
N LEU A 151 4.62 -27.55 36.54
CA LEU A 151 5.18 -27.05 37.81
C LEU A 151 4.36 -27.42 39.05
N THR A 152 3.04 -27.59 38.90
CA THR A 152 2.08 -27.77 40.01
C THR A 152 1.35 -29.11 39.96
N GLU A 153 0.78 -29.53 41.11
CA GLU A 153 -0.09 -30.71 41.24
C GLU A 153 -1.58 -30.33 41.25
N SER A 154 -1.87 -29.04 41.42
CA SER A 154 -3.23 -28.53 41.43
C SER A 154 -3.63 -28.04 40.06
N VAL A 155 -4.67 -28.65 39.50
CA VAL A 155 -5.24 -28.25 38.19
C VAL A 155 -5.71 -26.79 38.19
N ILE A 156 -6.29 -26.31 39.32
CA ILE A 156 -6.76 -24.94 39.45
C ILE A 156 -5.59 -23.95 39.48
N ILE A 157 -4.54 -24.27 40.26
CA ILE A 157 -3.34 -23.42 40.32
C ILE A 157 -2.65 -23.38 38.96
N ALA A 158 -2.61 -24.47 38.20
CA ALA A 158 -2.08 -24.52 36.87
C ALA A 158 -2.84 -23.55 35.92
N ALA A 159 -4.17 -23.56 35.98
CA ALA A 159 -5.00 -22.66 35.15
C ALA A 159 -4.78 -21.20 35.53
N VAL A 160 -4.82 -20.84 36.82
CA VAL A 160 -4.64 -19.46 37.29
C VAL A 160 -3.24 -18.94 36.96
N LEU A 161 -2.20 -19.78 37.17
CA LEU A 161 -0.82 -19.39 36.85
C LEU A 161 -0.63 -19.18 35.34
N SER A 162 -1.20 -20.07 34.52
CA SER A 162 -1.17 -19.91 33.06
C SER A 162 -1.89 -18.63 32.59
N PHE A 163 -3.09 -18.38 33.14
CA PHE A 163 -3.81 -17.15 32.87
C PHE A 163 -3.01 -15.92 33.28
N ALA A 164 -2.42 -15.90 34.47
CA ALA A 164 -1.64 -14.74 34.94
C ALA A 164 -0.41 -14.46 34.06
N VAL A 165 0.32 -15.51 33.64
CA VAL A 165 1.50 -15.34 32.77
C VAL A 165 1.09 -14.85 31.36
N LEU A 166 0.05 -15.43 30.77
CA LEU A 166 -0.43 -14.98 29.45
C LEU A 166 -1.05 -13.57 29.52
N PHE A 167 -1.76 -13.25 30.60
CA PHE A 167 -2.28 -11.90 30.82
C PHE A 167 -1.15 -10.87 30.95
N LEU A 168 -0.09 -11.21 31.69
CA LEU A 168 1.09 -10.36 31.79
C LEU A 168 1.72 -10.13 30.41
N SER A 169 1.85 -11.18 29.59
CA SER A 169 2.32 -11.05 28.20
C SER A 169 1.44 -10.13 27.36
N LEU A 170 0.11 -10.22 27.51
CA LEU A 170 -0.83 -9.38 26.75
C LEU A 170 -0.74 -7.89 27.12
N VAL A 171 -0.42 -7.59 28.38
CA VAL A 171 -0.32 -6.19 28.87
C VAL A 171 1.10 -5.63 28.68
N MET A 172 2.08 -6.47 28.33
CA MET A 172 3.48 -6.10 28.26
C MET A 172 3.77 -4.90 27.33
N PRO A 173 3.21 -4.82 26.10
CA PRO A 173 3.43 -3.67 25.20
C PRO A 173 3.05 -2.34 25.86
N ASN A 174 1.90 -2.30 26.53
CA ASN A 174 1.44 -1.08 27.22
C ASN A 174 2.34 -0.69 28.42
N LEU A 175 2.88 -1.70 29.13
CA LEU A 175 3.81 -1.47 30.24
C LEU A 175 5.18 -0.97 29.75
N GLU A 176 5.65 -1.46 28.60
CA GLU A 176 6.89 -0.99 27.97
C GLU A 176 6.80 0.48 27.63
N GLN A 177 5.71 0.90 26.99
CA GLN A 177 5.45 2.31 26.65
C GLN A 177 5.38 3.20 27.90
N MET A 178 4.76 2.72 29.01
CA MET A 178 4.68 3.50 30.25
C MET A 178 6.05 3.67 30.95
N ILE A 179 7.02 2.78 30.75
CA ILE A 179 8.32 2.84 31.43
C ILE A 179 9.31 3.70 30.66
N SER A 180 9.39 3.55 29.37
CA SER A 180 10.26 4.35 28.50
C SER A 180 9.78 4.25 27.07
N SER A 181 9.48 5.38 26.45
CA SER A 181 9.19 5.51 25.03
C SER A 181 10.43 5.30 24.17
N ASP A 182 11.61 5.72 24.66
CA ASP A 182 12.88 5.67 23.89
C ASP A 182 13.61 4.31 24.02
N GLY A 183 13.02 3.39 24.78
CA GLY A 183 13.63 2.10 25.05
C GLY A 183 14.81 2.16 26.05
N ASN A 184 14.91 1.18 26.90
CA ASN A 184 16.04 0.97 27.79
C ASN A 184 16.32 -0.52 28.00
N VAL A 185 17.35 -0.87 28.76
CA VAL A 185 17.70 -2.28 29.01
C VAL A 185 16.52 -3.03 29.67
N LEU A 186 15.70 -2.36 30.47
CA LEU A 186 14.55 -2.97 31.13
C LEU A 186 13.44 -3.27 30.11
N THR A 187 13.09 -2.33 29.24
CA THR A 187 12.09 -2.54 28.17
C THR A 187 12.55 -3.62 27.19
N SER A 188 13.84 -3.68 26.86
CA SER A 188 14.41 -4.75 26.01
C SER A 188 14.31 -6.15 26.66
N VAL A 189 14.33 -6.24 27.99
CA VAL A 189 14.06 -7.51 28.70
C VAL A 189 12.57 -7.82 28.72
N MET A 190 11.71 -6.81 28.84
CA MET A 190 10.26 -6.97 28.85
C MET A 190 9.74 -7.42 27.49
N SER A 191 10.29 -6.89 26.38
CA SER A 191 9.93 -7.26 25.00
C SER A 191 10.17 -8.74 24.68
N VAL A 192 11.01 -9.44 25.47
CA VAL A 192 11.17 -10.89 25.38
C VAL A 192 9.92 -11.66 25.84
N LEU A 193 9.02 -11.02 26.60
CA LEU A 193 7.77 -11.61 27.08
C LEU A 193 6.55 -11.16 26.24
N ASP A 194 6.76 -10.25 25.30
CA ASP A 194 5.73 -9.74 24.41
C ASP A 194 5.49 -10.70 23.24
N ILE A 195 4.63 -11.69 23.48
CA ILE A 195 4.22 -12.65 22.44
C ILE A 195 3.15 -12.04 21.50
N PRO A 196 2.17 -11.24 21.97
CA PRO A 196 1.11 -10.67 21.14
C PRO A 196 1.60 -9.77 19.99
N SER A 197 2.56 -8.88 20.23
CA SER A 197 3.08 -7.98 19.18
C SER A 197 3.71 -8.75 18.00
N ARG A 198 4.21 -9.97 18.24
CA ARG A 198 4.69 -10.84 17.16
C ARG A 198 3.54 -11.48 16.37
N TYR A 199 2.37 -11.60 16.95
CA TYR A 199 1.17 -12.02 16.23
C TYR A 199 0.59 -10.90 15.39
N ASP A 200 0.63 -9.66 15.87
CA ASP A 200 0.10 -8.49 15.16
C ASP A 200 0.77 -8.26 13.79
N THR A 201 2.05 -8.64 13.63
CA THR A 201 2.73 -8.57 12.33
C THR A 201 2.02 -9.42 11.26
N PHE A 202 1.53 -10.61 11.63
CA PHE A 202 0.77 -11.48 10.73
C PHE A 202 -0.64 -10.95 10.46
N LEU A 203 -1.28 -10.28 11.43
CA LEU A 203 -2.60 -9.64 11.25
C LEU A 203 -2.53 -8.49 10.25
N ASN A 204 -1.42 -7.76 10.24
CA ASN A 204 -1.17 -6.67 9.31
C ASN A 204 -0.82 -7.16 7.89
N GLY A 205 -0.91 -8.46 7.61
CA GLY A 205 -0.63 -9.00 6.28
C GLY A 205 0.87 -9.07 5.95
N THR A 206 1.75 -9.11 6.95
CA THR A 206 3.19 -9.30 6.75
C THR A 206 3.64 -10.66 7.28
N ILE A 207 4.32 -11.44 6.43
CA ILE A 207 5.01 -12.67 6.86
C ILE A 207 6.41 -12.26 7.31
N ASP A 208 6.61 -12.20 8.62
CA ASP A 208 7.88 -11.80 9.22
C ASP A 208 8.64 -13.02 9.77
N LEU A 209 9.83 -13.27 9.20
CA LEU A 209 10.72 -14.34 9.63
C LEU A 209 11.18 -14.15 11.09
N THR A 210 11.33 -12.90 11.54
CA THR A 210 11.74 -12.60 12.92
C THR A 210 10.68 -13.06 13.91
N SER A 211 9.40 -12.74 13.65
CA SER A 211 8.25 -13.16 14.43
C SER A 211 8.05 -14.68 14.41
N PHE A 212 8.26 -15.32 13.24
CA PHE A 212 8.20 -16.77 13.10
C PHE A 212 9.27 -17.48 13.96
N VAL A 213 10.53 -17.03 13.86
CA VAL A 213 11.66 -17.61 14.63
C VAL A 213 11.47 -17.38 16.12
N TYR A 214 10.96 -16.21 16.52
CA TYR A 214 10.65 -15.92 17.91
C TYR A 214 9.58 -16.90 18.46
N LEU A 215 8.42 -17.02 17.79
CA LEU A 215 7.37 -17.95 18.24
C LEU A 215 7.83 -19.40 18.27
N ALA A 216 8.61 -19.83 17.28
CA ALA A 216 9.23 -21.16 17.26
C ALA A 216 10.22 -21.34 18.42
N SER A 217 11.03 -20.32 18.75
CA SER A 217 11.97 -20.37 19.87
C SER A 217 11.25 -20.47 21.22
N VAL A 218 10.13 -19.75 21.40
CA VAL A 218 9.26 -19.85 22.58
C VAL A 218 8.75 -21.30 22.74
N ILE A 219 8.22 -21.90 21.68
CA ILE A 219 7.75 -23.29 21.70
C ILE A 219 8.88 -24.23 22.14
N LEU A 220 10.06 -24.14 21.51
CA LEU A 220 11.18 -25.02 21.78
C LEU A 220 11.71 -24.85 23.21
N VAL A 221 11.89 -23.61 23.67
CA VAL A 221 12.38 -23.29 25.02
C VAL A 221 11.41 -23.84 26.08
N PHE A 222 10.11 -23.58 25.98
CA PHE A 222 9.16 -24.02 27.00
C PHE A 222 8.95 -25.53 27.00
N LEU A 223 8.99 -26.22 25.87
CA LEU A 223 8.98 -27.69 25.80
C LEU A 223 10.27 -28.29 26.38
N PHE A 224 11.40 -27.64 26.11
CA PHE A 224 12.66 -28.07 26.74
C PHE A 224 12.63 -27.88 28.26
N LEU A 225 12.20 -26.70 28.76
CA LEU A 225 12.03 -26.43 30.20
C LEU A 225 11.09 -27.44 30.85
N THR A 226 9.96 -27.76 30.21
CA THR A 226 9.04 -28.81 30.67
C THR A 226 9.76 -30.14 30.81
N THR A 227 10.57 -30.50 29.82
CA THR A 227 11.35 -31.74 29.85
C THR A 227 12.34 -31.75 31.02
N GLN A 228 13.03 -30.66 31.30
CA GLN A 228 13.97 -30.52 32.40
C GLN A 228 13.26 -30.62 33.78
N VAL A 229 12.11 -29.94 33.92
CA VAL A 229 11.31 -30.03 35.17
C VAL A 229 10.87 -31.44 35.46
N ILE A 230 10.42 -32.19 34.45
CA ILE A 230 9.99 -33.58 34.63
C ILE A 230 11.19 -34.52 34.87
N GLN A 231 12.33 -34.31 34.17
CA GLN A 231 13.55 -35.08 34.40
C GLN A 231 14.09 -34.90 35.81
N LYS A 232 14.09 -33.67 36.36
CA LYS A 232 14.55 -33.37 37.72
C LYS A 232 13.82 -34.21 38.80
N ARG A 233 12.59 -34.60 38.55
CA ARG A 233 11.79 -35.44 39.47
C ARG A 233 12.18 -36.92 39.45
N ARG A 234 12.87 -37.34 38.40
CA ARG A 234 13.30 -38.74 38.22
C ARG A 234 14.49 -39.12 39.11
N TYR A 235 15.21 -38.11 39.65
CA TYR A 235 16.42 -38.31 40.43
C TYR A 235 16.20 -37.92 41.88
N SER A 236 16.63 -38.83 42.83
CA SER A 236 16.64 -38.53 44.26
C SER A 236 17.69 -37.48 44.60
N VAL A 237 17.39 -36.58 45.53
CA VAL A 237 18.33 -35.55 46.00
C VAL A 237 19.44 -36.21 46.82
N SER A 238 20.64 -36.34 46.25
CA SER A 238 21.84 -36.89 46.91
C SER A 238 23.05 -36.03 46.54
N LYS A 239 24.11 -36.01 47.37
CA LYS A 239 25.34 -35.26 47.07
C LYS A 239 25.99 -35.64 45.72
N LYS A 240 25.77 -36.86 45.21
CA LYS A 240 26.20 -37.28 43.85
C LYS A 240 25.33 -36.70 42.72
N THR A 241 24.12 -36.24 43.02
CA THR A 241 23.21 -35.63 42.00
C THR A 241 23.39 -34.12 41.84
N LEU A 242 24.28 -33.50 42.63
CA LEU A 242 24.60 -32.07 42.50
C LEU A 242 25.23 -31.76 41.11
N SER A 243 26.05 -32.67 40.59
CA SER A 243 26.63 -32.55 39.23
C SER A 243 25.59 -32.62 38.12
N PHE A 244 24.56 -33.44 38.29
CA PHE A 244 23.44 -33.51 37.35
C PHE A 244 22.57 -32.23 37.39
N GLY A 245 22.41 -31.62 38.59
CA GLY A 245 21.73 -30.32 38.74
C GLY A 245 22.49 -29.21 38.02
N ALA A 246 23.82 -29.15 38.21
CA ALA A 246 24.67 -28.19 37.52
C ALA A 246 24.64 -28.39 35.99
N TYR A 247 24.70 -29.66 35.52
CA TYR A 247 24.58 -29.99 34.09
C TYR A 247 23.22 -29.55 33.52
N SER A 248 22.10 -29.83 34.21
CA SER A 248 20.76 -29.41 33.77
C SER A 248 20.63 -27.89 33.74
N THR A 249 21.16 -27.17 34.73
CA THR A 249 21.17 -25.69 34.73
C THR A 249 22.04 -25.14 33.62
N GLY A 250 23.22 -25.71 33.37
CA GLY A 250 24.08 -25.31 32.26
C GLY A 250 23.41 -25.56 30.90
N LEU A 251 22.68 -26.66 30.75
CA LEU A 251 21.94 -26.98 29.53
C LEU A 251 20.75 -26.00 29.31
N ILE A 252 20.07 -25.59 30.38
CA ILE A 252 19.01 -24.54 30.30
C ILE A 252 19.63 -23.23 29.87
N ALA A 253 20.73 -22.80 30.47
CA ALA A 253 21.42 -21.58 30.11
C ALA A 253 21.88 -21.60 28.62
N LEU A 254 22.40 -22.75 28.18
CA LEU A 254 22.83 -22.95 26.80
C LEU A 254 21.64 -22.81 25.81
N VAL A 255 20.51 -23.49 26.09
CA VAL A 255 19.33 -23.42 25.20
C VAL A 255 18.75 -22.00 25.16
N LEU A 256 18.69 -21.32 26.30
CA LEU A 256 18.27 -19.90 26.33
C LEU A 256 19.25 -19.00 25.53
N ALA A 257 20.57 -19.21 25.72
CA ALA A 257 21.57 -18.46 24.95
C ALA A 257 21.44 -18.72 23.44
N VAL A 258 21.25 -19.96 23.02
CA VAL A 258 21.04 -20.29 21.60
C VAL A 258 19.76 -19.65 21.07
N ALA A 259 18.66 -19.65 21.83
CA ALA A 259 17.42 -19.00 21.43
C ALA A 259 17.62 -17.47 21.27
N VAL A 260 18.31 -16.82 22.21
CA VAL A 260 18.62 -15.38 22.13
C VAL A 260 19.51 -15.08 20.91
N VAL A 261 20.59 -15.86 20.72
CA VAL A 261 21.51 -15.66 19.58
C VAL A 261 20.78 -15.87 18.25
N ALA A 262 19.92 -16.89 18.15
CA ALA A 262 19.14 -17.13 16.94
C ALA A 262 18.21 -15.95 16.61
N ASN A 263 17.50 -15.42 17.60
CA ASN A 263 16.62 -14.25 17.40
C ASN A 263 17.43 -12.99 17.05
N LEU A 264 18.57 -12.75 17.74
CA LEU A 264 19.44 -11.62 17.43
C LEU A 264 20.06 -11.74 16.02
N ALA A 265 20.41 -12.94 15.58
CA ALA A 265 20.96 -13.16 14.25
C ALA A 265 19.94 -12.84 13.15
N VAL A 266 18.67 -13.26 13.34
CA VAL A 266 17.61 -12.97 12.37
C VAL A 266 17.24 -11.49 12.37
N ASN A 267 17.21 -10.83 13.54
CA ASN A 267 16.95 -9.39 13.63
C ASN A 267 18.05 -8.51 13.02
N ARG A 268 19.23 -9.07 12.67
CA ARG A 268 20.32 -8.37 11.99
C ARG A 268 20.25 -8.47 10.45
N LEU A 269 19.36 -9.30 9.94
CA LEU A 269 19.15 -9.42 8.51
C LEU A 269 18.33 -8.20 8.03
N PRO A 270 18.61 -7.66 6.84
CA PRO A 270 17.81 -6.59 6.26
C PRO A 270 16.33 -6.97 6.15
N SER A 271 15.46 -5.97 6.27
CA SER A 271 14.00 -6.16 6.24
C SER A 271 13.51 -6.77 4.92
N ASP A 272 14.15 -6.47 3.80
CA ASP A 272 13.84 -7.02 2.47
C ASP A 272 13.91 -8.57 2.41
N TYR A 273 14.77 -9.20 3.22
CA TYR A 273 14.90 -10.66 3.29
C TYR A 273 14.06 -11.30 4.39
N THR A 274 13.61 -10.51 5.36
CA THR A 274 12.91 -11.02 6.54
C THR A 274 11.42 -10.79 6.53
N LYS A 275 10.93 -9.81 5.76
CA LYS A 275 9.52 -9.44 5.71
C LYS A 275 8.98 -9.58 4.30
N ILE A 276 7.86 -10.27 4.16
CA ILE A 276 7.11 -10.38 2.91
C ILE A 276 5.75 -9.74 3.16
N ASP A 277 5.51 -8.62 2.49
CA ASP A 277 4.20 -7.98 2.48
C ASP A 277 3.27 -8.72 1.52
N VAL A 278 2.13 -9.18 2.02
CA VAL A 278 1.10 -9.87 1.22
C VAL A 278 -0.20 -9.06 1.13
N THR A 279 -0.17 -7.80 1.55
CA THR A 279 -1.30 -6.88 1.33
C THR A 279 -1.46 -6.60 -0.17
N SER A 280 -2.68 -6.34 -0.62
CA SER A 280 -2.97 -6.13 -2.05
C SER A 280 -2.31 -4.89 -2.65
N SER A 281 -2.04 -3.89 -1.82
CA SER A 281 -1.45 -2.60 -2.21
C SER A 281 -0.02 -2.38 -1.70
N GLY A 282 0.62 -3.39 -1.10
CA GLY A 282 1.97 -3.25 -0.56
C GLY A 282 2.09 -2.22 0.57
N LEU A 283 1.09 -2.16 1.47
CA LEU A 283 1.01 -1.14 2.53
C LEU A 283 2.24 -1.06 3.43
N TYR A 284 2.92 -2.19 3.64
CA TYR A 284 4.05 -2.32 4.56
C TYR A 284 5.39 -2.57 3.86
N SER A 285 5.49 -2.28 2.56
CA SER A 285 6.71 -2.39 1.77
C SER A 285 6.91 -1.15 0.92
N LEU A 286 8.15 -0.68 0.77
CA LEU A 286 8.46 0.41 -0.16
C LEU A 286 8.40 -0.08 -1.60
N THR A 287 8.02 0.81 -2.52
CA THR A 287 8.05 0.56 -3.96
C THR A 287 9.48 0.39 -4.46
N SER A 288 9.65 -0.21 -5.64
CA SER A 288 10.98 -0.32 -6.26
C SER A 288 11.55 1.05 -6.64
N GLN A 289 10.67 1.97 -7.04
CA GLN A 289 11.02 3.33 -7.40
C GLN A 289 11.61 4.10 -6.22
N THR A 290 10.93 4.13 -5.06
CA THR A 290 11.43 4.74 -3.83
C THR A 290 12.77 4.14 -3.39
N LYS A 291 12.90 2.80 -3.47
CA LYS A 291 14.17 2.13 -3.10
C LYS A 291 15.33 2.51 -4.00
N GLU A 292 15.07 2.68 -5.28
CA GLU A 292 16.08 3.08 -6.28
C GLU A 292 16.48 4.54 -6.05
N TYR A 293 15.51 5.42 -5.90
CA TYR A 293 15.69 6.82 -5.59
C TYR A 293 16.52 7.06 -4.31
N LEU A 294 16.16 6.40 -3.19
CA LEU A 294 16.87 6.55 -1.93
C LEU A 294 18.32 6.03 -1.98
N LYS A 295 18.63 5.06 -2.85
CA LYS A 295 20.01 4.59 -3.07
C LYS A 295 20.85 5.59 -3.85
N GLU A 296 20.23 6.39 -4.71
CA GLU A 296 20.89 7.44 -5.49
C GLU A 296 21.02 8.75 -4.72
N LEU A 297 20.39 8.86 -3.55
CA LEU A 297 20.47 10.05 -2.70
C LEU A 297 21.90 10.26 -2.21
N ASP A 298 22.48 11.42 -2.55
CA ASP A 298 23.87 11.81 -2.23
C ASP A 298 23.98 12.96 -1.19
N GLN A 299 22.84 13.56 -0.81
CA GLN A 299 22.75 14.65 0.16
C GLN A 299 22.16 14.17 1.48
N ASP A 300 22.68 14.70 2.59
CA ASP A 300 22.18 14.36 3.92
C ASP A 300 20.83 15.04 4.20
N VAL A 301 19.78 14.25 4.36
CA VAL A 301 18.41 14.70 4.64
C VAL A 301 18.01 14.28 6.03
N THR A 302 17.42 15.20 6.78
CA THR A 302 16.86 14.93 8.11
C THR A 302 15.35 15.08 8.11
N ILE A 303 14.64 14.07 8.58
CA ILE A 303 13.19 14.10 8.78
C ILE A 303 12.91 14.27 10.27
N TYR A 304 12.31 15.39 10.64
CA TYR A 304 11.81 15.60 11.99
C TYR A 304 10.33 15.20 12.04
N VAL A 305 10.01 14.27 12.93
CA VAL A 305 8.63 13.82 13.16
C VAL A 305 8.07 14.57 14.35
N LEU A 306 6.98 15.31 14.16
CA LEU A 306 6.34 16.12 15.20
C LEU A 306 5.46 15.26 16.10
N ALA A 307 6.07 14.34 16.83
CA ALA A 307 5.41 13.45 17.78
C ALA A 307 6.38 13.01 18.86
N SER A 308 5.84 12.64 20.03
CA SER A 308 6.61 11.80 20.95
C SER A 308 6.71 10.38 20.37
N SER A 309 7.77 9.66 20.66
CA SER A 309 7.95 8.27 20.18
C SER A 309 6.83 7.32 20.65
N SER A 310 6.07 7.68 21.69
CA SER A 310 4.93 6.92 22.20
C SER A 310 3.61 7.17 21.45
N ASP A 311 3.47 8.34 20.80
CA ASP A 311 2.24 8.79 20.15
C ASP A 311 2.34 8.80 18.62
N MET A 312 3.45 8.28 18.11
CA MET A 312 3.72 8.13 16.68
C MET A 312 2.77 7.15 16.03
N ASP A 313 2.30 7.50 14.84
CA ASP A 313 1.57 6.57 13.97
C ASP A 313 2.46 5.37 13.59
N SER A 314 1.99 4.17 13.89
CA SER A 314 2.79 2.95 13.72
C SER A 314 3.05 2.57 12.25
N MET A 315 2.17 2.99 11.33
CA MET A 315 2.35 2.73 9.91
C MET A 315 3.39 3.69 9.32
N LEU A 316 3.27 4.97 9.66
CA LEU A 316 4.22 6.01 9.28
C LEU A 316 5.63 5.71 9.84
N ASP A 317 5.74 5.31 11.11
CA ASP A 317 7.01 4.91 11.73
C ASP A 317 7.70 3.76 10.98
N LYS A 318 6.92 2.75 10.56
CA LYS A 318 7.46 1.63 9.77
C LYS A 318 7.93 2.07 8.39
N THR A 319 7.17 2.94 7.70
CA THR A 319 7.56 3.47 6.40
C THR A 319 8.87 4.23 6.50
N LEU A 320 8.97 5.19 7.44
CA LEU A 320 10.19 5.97 7.67
C LEU A 320 11.39 5.07 8.05
N SER A 321 11.18 4.07 8.92
CA SER A 321 12.21 3.12 9.29
C SER A 321 12.74 2.33 8.10
N GLN A 322 11.86 1.92 7.18
CA GLN A 322 12.27 1.22 5.94
C GLN A 322 13.02 2.13 4.98
N MET A 323 12.64 3.42 4.88
CA MET A 323 13.36 4.40 4.06
C MET A 323 14.79 4.63 4.58
N VAL A 324 14.95 4.76 5.89
CA VAL A 324 16.29 4.88 6.53
C VAL A 324 17.16 3.64 6.30
N GLU A 325 16.56 2.43 6.19
CA GLU A 325 17.31 1.21 5.88
C GLU A 325 17.89 1.19 4.46
N GLN A 326 17.36 2.02 3.52
CA GLN A 326 17.79 2.02 2.11
C GLN A 326 19.01 2.90 1.85
N THR A 327 19.26 3.95 2.68
CA THR A 327 20.35 4.90 2.48
C THR A 327 20.96 5.36 3.81
N GLU A 328 22.27 5.68 3.81
CA GLU A 328 22.96 6.26 4.96
C GLU A 328 22.74 7.78 5.05
N HIS A 329 22.21 8.42 4.00
CA HIS A 329 21.97 9.86 3.91
C HIS A 329 20.65 10.32 4.49
N LEU A 330 19.79 9.41 4.96
CA LEU A 330 18.49 9.74 5.56
C LEU A 330 18.50 9.50 7.08
N THR A 331 18.14 10.53 7.85
CA THR A 331 18.06 10.45 9.32
C THR A 331 16.66 10.86 9.79
N VAL A 332 16.05 10.09 10.69
CA VAL A 332 14.77 10.42 11.30
C VAL A 332 14.95 10.78 12.76
N THR A 333 14.40 11.92 13.17
CA THR A 333 14.47 12.45 14.54
C THR A 333 13.06 12.79 15.05
N TYR A 334 12.72 12.30 16.24
CA TYR A 334 11.43 12.59 16.86
C TYR A 334 11.52 13.83 17.73
N VAL A 335 10.62 14.78 17.49
CA VAL A 335 10.57 16.06 18.23
C VAL A 335 9.15 16.21 18.80
N ASP A 336 9.04 16.11 20.11
CA ASP A 336 7.78 16.43 20.80
C ASP A 336 7.56 17.94 20.84
N PRO A 337 6.55 18.49 20.14
CA PRO A 337 6.27 19.91 20.11
C PRO A 337 5.94 20.50 21.47
N ALA A 338 5.34 19.72 22.37
CA ALA A 338 4.99 20.17 23.71
C ALA A 338 6.23 20.35 24.60
N SER A 339 7.25 19.52 24.39
CA SER A 339 8.51 19.58 25.15
C SER A 339 9.51 20.56 24.55
N ASN A 340 9.44 20.84 23.23
CA ASN A 340 10.38 21.67 22.48
C ASN A 340 9.70 22.79 21.66
N PRO A 341 8.98 23.74 22.28
CA PRO A 341 8.26 24.77 21.54
C PRO A 341 9.17 25.77 20.79
N SER A 342 10.44 25.87 21.18
CA SER A 342 11.41 26.73 20.48
C SER A 342 11.85 26.16 19.14
N PHE A 343 11.86 24.83 18.97
CA PHE A 343 12.18 24.19 17.71
C PHE A 343 11.20 24.60 16.60
N LEU A 344 9.91 24.71 16.93
CA LEU A 344 8.87 25.09 15.98
C LEU A 344 8.98 26.52 15.47
N GLN A 345 9.71 27.40 16.20
CA GLN A 345 9.89 28.80 15.79
C GLN A 345 10.87 28.97 14.62
N GLU A 346 11.67 27.95 14.32
CA GLU A 346 12.61 27.97 13.21
C GLU A 346 11.92 27.74 11.87
N TYR A 347 10.70 27.16 11.88
CA TYR A 347 9.95 26.82 10.69
C TYR A 347 8.64 27.63 10.61
N SER A 348 8.41 28.35 9.50
CA SER A 348 7.34 29.37 9.41
C SER A 348 5.97 28.72 9.47
N ASP A 349 5.56 27.71 8.97
CA ASP A 349 4.17 27.25 8.88
C ASP A 349 3.80 26.08 9.82
N VAL A 350 4.73 25.66 10.66
CA VAL A 350 4.56 24.49 11.56
C VAL A 350 3.46 24.67 12.59
N MET A 351 3.11 25.92 12.95
CA MET A 351 2.07 26.21 13.96
C MET A 351 0.67 25.73 13.55
N SER A 352 0.44 25.46 12.28
CA SER A 352 -0.84 24.95 11.74
C SER A 352 -0.86 23.44 11.51
N CYS A 353 0.26 22.75 11.73
CA CYS A 353 0.39 21.31 11.41
C CYS A 353 -0.20 20.42 12.51
N SER A 354 -0.73 19.27 12.07
CA SER A 354 -1.25 18.21 12.93
C SER A 354 -0.12 17.45 13.66
N TRP A 355 -0.44 16.73 14.73
CA TRP A 355 0.47 15.74 15.30
C TRP A 355 0.81 14.66 14.27
N ASN A 356 2.04 14.13 14.31
CA ASN A 356 2.64 13.22 13.33
C ASN A 356 2.97 13.87 11.97
N SER A 357 2.88 15.19 11.83
CA SER A 357 3.41 15.88 10.65
C SER A 357 4.93 15.79 10.60
N LEU A 358 5.49 15.88 9.40
CA LEU A 358 6.93 15.74 9.15
C LEU A 358 7.51 17.07 8.69
N ILE A 359 8.76 17.34 9.08
CA ILE A 359 9.59 18.40 8.50
C ILE A 359 10.78 17.70 7.87
N VAL A 360 10.90 17.77 6.56
CA VAL A 360 12.02 17.23 5.79
C VAL A 360 12.98 18.38 5.51
N GLU A 361 14.24 18.25 5.89
CA GLU A 361 15.25 19.31 5.81
C GLU A 361 16.54 18.82 5.15
N CYS A 362 17.08 19.63 4.24
CA CYS A 362 18.39 19.46 3.66
C CYS A 362 19.09 20.82 3.62
N GLY A 363 20.15 20.99 4.40
CA GLY A 363 20.90 22.25 4.49
C GLY A 363 20.04 23.41 5.01
N SER A 364 19.69 24.34 4.15
CA SER A 364 18.83 25.51 4.50
C SER A 364 17.40 25.41 3.97
N ARG A 365 17.08 24.35 3.24
CA ARG A 365 15.76 24.13 2.64
C ARG A 365 14.99 23.12 3.45
N TYR A 366 13.70 23.37 3.63
CA TYR A 366 12.80 22.44 4.29
C TYR A 366 11.44 22.40 3.59
N LYS A 367 10.77 21.26 3.71
CA LYS A 367 9.36 21.08 3.32
C LYS A 367 8.60 20.40 4.44
N ILE A 368 7.39 20.90 4.70
CA ILE A 368 6.48 20.35 5.70
C ILE A 368 5.51 19.42 4.99
N VAL A 369 5.36 18.21 5.53
CA VAL A 369 4.31 17.26 5.16
C VAL A 369 3.32 17.18 6.30
N ASP A 370 2.11 17.71 6.12
CA ASP A 370 1.07 17.62 7.14
C ASP A 370 0.58 16.16 7.26
N TYR A 371 0.28 15.74 8.49
CA TYR A 371 -0.23 14.38 8.71
C TYR A 371 -1.57 14.11 7.99
N SER A 372 -2.37 15.16 7.75
CA SER A 372 -3.59 15.05 6.94
C SER A 372 -3.34 14.63 5.49
N ASP A 373 -2.14 14.91 4.95
CA ASP A 373 -1.75 14.56 3.59
C ASP A 373 -1.19 13.12 3.48
N VAL A 374 -0.86 12.51 4.63
CA VAL A 374 -0.40 11.12 4.72
C VAL A 374 -1.52 10.12 4.46
N TYR A 375 -2.78 10.49 4.76
CA TYR A 375 -3.94 9.64 4.59
C TYR A 375 -4.99 10.29 3.70
N GLU A 376 -5.48 9.53 2.72
CA GLU A 376 -6.68 9.91 1.98
C GLU A 376 -7.93 9.41 2.69
N TYR A 377 -8.99 10.21 2.63
CA TYR A 377 -10.26 9.91 3.27
C TYR A 377 -11.39 9.88 2.24
N SER A 378 -12.23 8.86 2.33
CA SER A 378 -13.49 8.78 1.61
C SER A 378 -14.68 9.02 2.53
N ILE A 379 -15.72 9.70 2.01
CA ILE A 379 -16.96 9.95 2.74
C ILE A 379 -18.06 9.06 2.15
N ASP A 380 -18.63 8.20 2.98
CA ASP A 380 -19.85 7.48 2.61
C ASP A 380 -21.05 8.41 2.79
N TYR A 381 -21.57 8.93 1.71
CA TYR A 381 -22.71 9.83 1.71
C TYR A 381 -24.03 9.17 2.18
N SER A 382 -24.12 7.85 2.26
CA SER A 382 -25.31 7.14 2.78
C SER A 382 -25.34 7.12 4.29
N THR A 383 -24.17 7.05 4.92
CA THR A 383 -23.99 6.99 6.38
C THR A 383 -23.38 8.25 6.98
N TYR A 384 -22.87 9.17 6.15
CA TYR A 384 -22.08 10.34 6.53
C TYR A 384 -20.87 9.99 7.40
N THR A 385 -20.27 8.82 7.16
CA THR A 385 -19.05 8.40 7.86
C THR A 385 -17.85 8.61 6.97
N GLN A 386 -16.79 9.21 7.55
CA GLN A 386 -15.49 9.33 6.92
C GLN A 386 -14.65 8.08 7.26
N SER A 387 -13.99 7.51 6.26
CA SER A 387 -13.08 6.38 6.41
C SER A 387 -11.81 6.61 5.62
N VAL A 388 -10.68 6.07 6.12
CA VAL A 388 -9.40 6.11 5.40
C VAL A 388 -9.54 5.24 4.14
N SER A 389 -9.27 5.83 2.99
CA SER A 389 -9.29 5.15 1.67
C SER A 389 -7.90 4.88 1.13
N GLY A 390 -6.91 5.75 1.42
CA GLY A 390 -5.56 5.65 0.93
C GLY A 390 -4.49 5.98 1.99
N TYR A 391 -3.27 5.51 1.74
CA TYR A 391 -2.07 5.81 2.52
C TYR A 391 -0.97 6.26 1.57
N ASP A 392 -0.49 7.49 1.73
CA ASP A 392 0.41 8.19 0.81
C ASP A 392 1.73 8.65 1.45
N ALA A 393 2.09 8.15 2.63
CA ALA A 393 3.32 8.59 3.32
C ALA A 393 4.57 8.45 2.45
N GLU A 394 4.68 7.38 1.68
CA GLU A 394 5.83 7.13 0.80
C GLU A 394 5.94 8.23 -0.27
N GLY A 395 4.86 8.51 -1.00
CA GLY A 395 4.85 9.53 -2.02
C GLY A 395 5.06 10.95 -1.49
N GLN A 396 4.49 11.27 -0.34
CA GLN A 396 4.66 12.58 0.30
C GLN A 396 6.10 12.80 0.80
N VAL A 397 6.72 11.77 1.38
CA VAL A 397 8.11 11.86 1.86
C VAL A 397 9.09 11.92 0.70
N ASP A 398 8.91 11.10 -0.34
CA ASP A 398 9.75 11.14 -1.54
C ASP A 398 9.68 12.51 -2.22
N SER A 399 8.47 13.05 -2.37
CA SER A 399 8.27 14.42 -2.88
C SER A 399 8.96 15.47 -2.01
N ALA A 400 8.90 15.33 -0.68
CA ALA A 400 9.56 16.27 0.21
C ALA A 400 11.09 16.19 0.13
N ILE A 401 11.66 14.98 0.02
CA ILE A 401 13.09 14.77 -0.18
C ILE A 401 13.51 15.40 -1.51
N ALA A 402 12.79 15.16 -2.59
CA ALA A 402 13.07 15.74 -3.88
C ALA A 402 13.02 17.28 -3.87
N TYR A 403 12.07 17.86 -3.17
CA TYR A 403 11.98 19.31 -3.00
C TYR A 403 13.21 19.92 -2.33
N VAL A 404 13.69 19.31 -1.25
CA VAL A 404 14.81 19.87 -0.48
C VAL A 404 16.17 19.63 -1.14
N THR A 405 16.28 18.63 -2.00
CA THR A 405 17.51 18.27 -2.71
C THR A 405 17.63 18.88 -4.11
N SER A 406 16.51 19.25 -4.76
CA SER A 406 16.51 19.83 -6.10
C SER A 406 16.85 21.33 -6.09
N GLU A 407 17.68 21.78 -7.02
CA GLU A 407 18.02 23.20 -7.20
C GLU A 407 17.00 23.95 -8.07
N ASN A 408 16.41 23.27 -9.07
CA ASN A 408 15.44 23.82 -10.01
C ASN A 408 14.10 23.09 -9.87
N LEU A 409 13.05 23.84 -9.53
CA LEU A 409 11.68 23.32 -9.46
C LEU A 409 10.92 23.69 -10.73
N PRO A 410 10.08 22.78 -11.26
CA PRO A 410 9.21 23.09 -12.40
C PRO A 410 8.14 24.10 -11.99
N LYS A 411 7.71 24.90 -12.96
CA LYS A 411 6.71 25.93 -12.74
C LYS A 411 5.62 25.87 -13.80
N LEU A 412 4.38 25.79 -13.36
CA LEU A 412 3.21 25.80 -14.21
C LEU A 412 2.55 27.20 -14.15
N TYR A 413 2.39 27.82 -15.31
CA TYR A 413 1.61 29.05 -15.42
C TYR A 413 0.21 28.75 -15.92
N VAL A 414 -0.79 29.36 -15.26
CA VAL A 414 -2.20 29.27 -15.67
C VAL A 414 -2.57 30.55 -16.37
N LEU A 415 -2.94 30.47 -17.66
CA LEU A 415 -3.37 31.62 -18.41
C LEU A 415 -4.66 32.20 -17.83
N THR A 416 -4.74 33.53 -17.79
CA THR A 416 -5.90 34.29 -17.31
C THR A 416 -6.11 35.51 -18.17
N GLY A 417 -7.36 36.01 -18.25
CA GLY A 417 -7.72 37.22 -19.02
C GLY A 417 -8.75 36.99 -20.11
N HIS A 418 -9.01 35.74 -20.52
CA HIS A 418 -9.90 35.39 -21.62
C HIS A 418 -11.10 34.51 -21.14
N GLY A 419 -11.42 34.58 -19.86
CA GLY A 419 -12.53 33.85 -19.25
C GLY A 419 -12.25 32.37 -19.04
N GLU A 420 -11.00 32.03 -18.76
CA GLU A 420 -10.55 30.70 -18.35
C GLU A 420 -11.12 30.32 -17.01
N GLU A 421 -11.41 29.04 -16.82
CA GLU A 421 -11.85 28.47 -15.56
C GLU A 421 -10.65 28.13 -14.66
N SER A 422 -10.83 28.26 -13.35
CA SER A 422 -9.82 27.84 -12.38
C SER A 422 -9.78 26.30 -12.26
N ILE A 423 -8.58 25.73 -12.06
CA ILE A 423 -8.44 24.30 -11.74
C ILE A 423 -8.90 24.02 -10.32
N GLY A 424 -9.38 22.79 -10.06
CA GLY A 424 -9.85 22.35 -8.77
C GLY A 424 -8.74 22.22 -7.72
N SER A 425 -9.15 22.18 -6.46
CA SER A 425 -8.23 22.06 -5.31
C SER A 425 -7.45 20.73 -5.31
N ASN A 426 -8.03 19.65 -5.82
CA ASN A 426 -7.36 18.35 -5.96
C ASN A 426 -6.18 18.45 -6.94
N PHE A 427 -6.33 19.21 -8.02
CA PHE A 427 -5.29 19.43 -9.02
C PHE A 427 -4.17 20.33 -8.51
N THR A 428 -4.50 21.37 -7.74
CA THR A 428 -3.46 22.19 -7.09
C THR A 428 -2.70 21.40 -6.02
N SER A 429 -3.36 20.47 -5.34
CA SER A 429 -2.71 19.56 -4.40
C SER A 429 -1.78 18.57 -5.14
N ALA A 430 -2.18 18.09 -6.31
CA ALA A 430 -1.35 17.27 -7.18
C ALA A 430 -0.06 18.01 -7.61
N LEU A 431 -0.17 19.30 -8.01
CA LEU A 431 1.01 20.12 -8.31
C LEU A 431 1.94 20.28 -7.12
N LYS A 432 1.42 20.52 -5.93
CA LYS A 432 2.23 20.59 -4.69
C LYS A 432 2.95 19.29 -4.40
N LYS A 433 2.29 18.14 -4.63
CA LYS A 433 2.89 16.82 -4.46
C LYS A 433 4.02 16.59 -5.46
N LEU A 434 3.88 17.08 -6.68
CA LEU A 434 4.91 17.04 -7.73
C LEU A 434 5.97 18.16 -7.61
N ASN A 435 5.96 18.94 -6.54
CA ASN A 435 6.84 20.10 -6.34
C ASN A 435 6.79 21.12 -7.49
N CYS A 436 5.68 21.13 -8.24
CA CYS A 436 5.46 22.07 -9.31
C CYS A 436 4.78 23.32 -8.74
N GLU A 437 5.49 24.44 -8.78
CA GLU A 437 4.92 25.73 -8.40
C GLU A 437 3.91 26.14 -9.47
N TYR A 438 2.83 26.83 -9.08
CA TYR A 438 1.88 27.37 -10.07
C TYR A 438 1.57 28.83 -9.77
N GLU A 439 1.51 29.61 -10.86
CA GLU A 439 1.17 31.04 -10.83
C GLU A 439 0.19 31.37 -11.95
N SER A 440 -0.61 32.44 -11.76
CA SER A 440 -1.46 32.97 -12.84
C SER A 440 -0.66 33.87 -13.75
N LEU A 441 -0.86 33.73 -15.06
CA LEU A 441 -0.22 34.54 -16.09
C LEU A 441 -1.27 35.32 -16.87
N ASP A 442 -1.16 36.64 -16.87
CA ASP A 442 -1.94 37.53 -17.71
C ASP A 442 -1.04 38.12 -18.81
N LEU A 443 -1.24 37.69 -20.07
CA LEU A 443 -0.42 38.12 -21.21
C LEU A 443 -0.74 39.54 -21.67
N MET A 444 -1.86 40.14 -21.23
CA MET A 444 -2.11 41.56 -21.46
C MET A 444 -1.18 42.47 -20.66
N VAL A 445 -0.61 41.95 -19.58
CA VAL A 445 0.31 42.67 -18.68
C VAL A 445 1.77 42.27 -18.94
N ASN A 446 2.01 41.02 -19.31
CA ASN A 446 3.32 40.46 -19.56
C ASN A 446 3.64 40.46 -21.04
N ASP A 447 4.86 40.88 -21.39
CA ASP A 447 5.30 40.98 -22.79
C ASP A 447 5.55 39.60 -23.43
N PHE A 448 5.89 38.57 -22.62
CA PHE A 448 6.16 37.18 -23.02
C PHE A 448 5.71 36.17 -21.96
N VAL A 449 5.63 34.89 -22.32
CA VAL A 449 5.57 33.82 -21.37
C VAL A 449 6.93 33.76 -20.62
N PRO A 450 6.96 33.71 -19.27
CA PRO A 450 8.23 33.75 -18.53
C PRO A 450 9.17 32.61 -18.90
N ASP A 451 10.47 32.88 -18.91
CA ASP A 451 11.51 31.89 -19.25
C ASP A 451 11.57 30.70 -18.26
N ASP A 452 11.06 30.89 -17.04
CA ASP A 452 10.95 29.84 -16.02
C ASP A 452 9.65 29.00 -16.16
N CYS A 453 8.86 29.23 -17.20
CA CYS A 453 7.66 28.47 -17.48
C CYS A 453 8.01 27.08 -18.03
N THR A 454 7.77 26.04 -17.21
CA THR A 454 7.88 24.66 -17.65
C THR A 454 6.62 24.21 -18.40
N ILE A 455 5.45 24.61 -17.93
CA ILE A 455 4.14 24.21 -18.50
C ILE A 455 3.23 25.43 -18.52
N LEU A 456 2.60 25.70 -19.65
CA LEU A 456 1.52 26.70 -19.75
C LEU A 456 0.17 25.97 -19.84
N LEU A 457 -0.68 26.18 -18.82
CA LEU A 457 -2.05 25.66 -18.78
C LEU A 457 -3.04 26.71 -19.30
N ILE A 458 -3.81 26.35 -20.34
CA ILE A 458 -4.90 27.15 -20.89
C ILE A 458 -6.21 26.41 -20.63
N ASN A 459 -6.93 26.82 -19.59
CA ASN A 459 -8.09 26.08 -19.10
C ASN A 459 -9.43 26.64 -19.63
N GLY A 460 -9.77 26.29 -20.86
CA GLY A 460 -11.06 26.53 -21.48
C GLY A 460 -11.42 27.99 -21.61
N PRO A 461 -10.70 28.82 -22.42
CA PRO A 461 -11.03 30.19 -22.62
C PRO A 461 -12.45 30.33 -23.21
N SER A 462 -13.27 31.23 -22.66
CA SER A 462 -14.63 31.49 -23.13
C SER A 462 -14.72 32.63 -24.13
N THR A 463 -13.70 33.49 -24.21
CA THR A 463 -13.55 34.56 -25.18
C THR A 463 -12.26 34.40 -25.98
N ASP A 464 -12.24 34.94 -27.22
CA ASP A 464 -11.06 34.82 -28.07
C ASP A 464 -9.82 35.50 -27.47
N LEU A 465 -8.67 34.95 -27.73
CA LEU A 465 -7.40 35.57 -27.43
C LEU A 465 -7.21 36.89 -28.22
N SER A 466 -6.45 37.82 -27.68
CA SER A 466 -5.95 38.91 -28.52
C SER A 466 -4.95 38.36 -29.57
N SER A 467 -4.77 39.03 -30.67
CA SER A 467 -3.76 38.61 -31.66
C SER A 467 -2.36 38.60 -31.09
N ASP A 468 -2.07 39.55 -30.20
CA ASP A 468 -0.77 39.65 -29.51
C ASP A 468 -0.53 38.51 -28.54
N ASP A 469 -1.55 38.12 -27.74
CA ASP A 469 -1.44 37.02 -26.80
C ASP A 469 -1.30 35.68 -27.54
N ALA A 470 -2.03 35.47 -28.63
CA ALA A 470 -1.86 34.28 -29.46
C ALA A 470 -0.45 34.21 -30.07
N ASP A 471 0.09 35.33 -30.53
CA ASP A 471 1.44 35.39 -31.10
C ASP A 471 2.53 35.12 -30.01
N LYS A 472 2.32 35.57 -28.74
CA LYS A 472 3.19 35.27 -27.60
C LYS A 472 3.17 33.77 -27.24
N ILE A 473 1.97 33.14 -27.23
CA ILE A 473 1.84 31.69 -27.00
C ILE A 473 2.51 30.92 -28.14
N LEU A 474 2.30 31.31 -29.40
CA LEU A 474 2.95 30.67 -30.55
C LEU A 474 4.47 30.81 -30.49
N TYR A 475 4.97 31.98 -30.09
CA TYR A 475 6.42 32.15 -29.85
C TYR A 475 6.95 31.17 -28.79
N TYR A 476 6.25 31.02 -27.66
CA TYR A 476 6.63 30.10 -26.58
C TYR A 476 6.70 28.65 -27.08
N VAL A 477 5.69 28.16 -27.81
CA VAL A 477 5.67 26.77 -28.31
C VAL A 477 6.69 26.53 -29.44
N GLN A 478 6.98 27.55 -30.28
CA GLN A 478 8.02 27.46 -31.29
C GLN A 478 9.44 27.34 -30.71
N HIS A 479 9.60 27.75 -29.45
CA HIS A 479 10.85 27.59 -28.70
C HIS A 479 10.84 26.40 -27.73
N GLY A 480 9.97 25.39 -27.96
CA GLY A 480 9.92 24.15 -27.19
C GLY A 480 9.05 24.22 -25.95
N GLY A 481 8.25 25.25 -25.77
CA GLY A 481 7.32 25.36 -24.65
C GLY A 481 6.19 24.34 -24.72
N ASP A 482 5.77 23.82 -23.59
CA ASP A 482 4.78 22.74 -23.46
C ASP A 482 3.43 23.26 -22.94
N LEU A 483 2.33 22.69 -23.45
CA LEU A 483 0.97 23.13 -23.15
C LEU A 483 0.10 22.03 -22.55
N ILE A 484 -0.77 22.41 -21.61
CA ILE A 484 -1.99 21.67 -21.29
C ILE A 484 -3.18 22.54 -21.66
N ILE A 485 -4.07 22.01 -22.47
CA ILE A 485 -5.19 22.75 -23.04
C ILE A 485 -6.49 22.04 -22.73
N THR A 486 -7.51 22.81 -22.31
CA THR A 486 -8.89 22.32 -22.31
C THR A 486 -9.76 23.24 -23.18
N THR A 487 -10.89 22.72 -23.67
CA THR A 487 -11.84 23.52 -24.45
C THR A 487 -13.14 23.73 -23.69
N ASN A 488 -13.90 24.74 -24.03
CA ASN A 488 -15.14 25.13 -23.37
C ASN A 488 -16.30 25.18 -24.35
N PHE A 489 -17.33 24.35 -24.19
CA PHE A 489 -18.52 24.35 -25.04
C PHE A 489 -19.29 25.67 -25.01
N GLN A 490 -19.10 26.51 -24.00
CA GLN A 490 -19.69 27.85 -23.86
C GLN A 490 -18.79 28.94 -24.43
N GLN A 491 -17.78 28.60 -25.23
CA GLN A 491 -16.89 29.56 -25.87
C GLN A 491 -17.65 30.44 -26.88
N ALA A 492 -17.06 31.60 -27.21
CA ALA A 492 -17.61 32.51 -28.20
C ALA A 492 -17.73 31.85 -29.58
N ASP A 493 -18.69 32.27 -30.39
CA ASP A 493 -18.95 31.71 -31.74
C ASP A 493 -17.76 31.81 -32.70
N GLU A 494 -16.97 32.88 -32.59
CA GLU A 494 -15.79 33.13 -33.40
C GLU A 494 -14.56 33.33 -32.52
N MET A 495 -13.61 32.40 -32.60
CA MET A 495 -12.34 32.42 -31.84
C MET A 495 -11.14 32.23 -32.80
N PRO A 496 -10.91 33.15 -33.73
CA PRO A 496 -9.89 32.98 -34.76
C PRO A 496 -8.45 32.94 -34.19
N ASN A 497 -8.17 33.67 -33.14
CA ASN A 497 -6.83 33.68 -32.53
C ASN A 497 -6.58 32.45 -31.65
N TRP A 498 -7.59 32.01 -30.89
CA TRP A 498 -7.54 30.74 -30.17
C TRP A 498 -7.33 29.55 -31.13
N ASN A 499 -8.07 29.54 -32.24
CA ASN A 499 -7.93 28.49 -33.25
C ASN A 499 -6.54 28.48 -33.91
N LYS A 500 -5.79 29.63 -33.99
CA LYS A 500 -4.39 29.59 -34.43
C LYS A 500 -3.51 28.74 -33.56
N VAL A 501 -3.70 28.79 -32.22
CA VAL A 501 -2.94 27.97 -31.27
C VAL A 501 -3.25 26.49 -31.46
N LEU A 502 -4.53 26.11 -31.58
CA LEU A 502 -4.93 24.73 -31.83
C LEU A 502 -4.45 24.21 -33.19
N ASN A 503 -4.59 25.03 -34.24
CA ASN A 503 -4.14 24.68 -35.59
C ASN A 503 -2.62 24.53 -35.70
N TYR A 504 -1.83 25.16 -34.83
CA TYR A 504 -0.40 24.91 -34.75
C TYR A 504 -0.09 23.41 -34.55
N TYR A 505 -0.87 22.77 -33.71
CA TYR A 505 -0.80 21.33 -33.46
C TYR A 505 -1.69 20.47 -34.35
N GLY A 506 -2.24 21.05 -35.44
CA GLY A 506 -3.12 20.30 -36.34
C GLY A 506 -4.42 19.83 -35.70
N LEU A 507 -4.99 20.64 -34.82
CA LEU A 507 -6.22 20.31 -34.10
C LEU A 507 -7.27 21.41 -34.30
N SER A 508 -8.53 21.00 -34.34
CA SER A 508 -9.67 21.90 -34.30
C SER A 508 -10.75 21.34 -33.36
N VAL A 509 -11.68 22.20 -32.97
CA VAL A 509 -12.78 21.86 -32.07
C VAL A 509 -14.10 22.05 -32.76
N SER A 510 -14.93 21.01 -32.79
CA SER A 510 -16.29 21.11 -33.35
C SER A 510 -17.21 21.88 -32.41
N LYS A 511 -18.11 22.67 -32.98
CA LYS A 511 -19.19 23.32 -32.23
C LYS A 511 -20.19 22.27 -31.74
N GLY A 512 -20.69 22.45 -30.50
CA GLY A 512 -21.67 21.58 -29.89
C GLY A 512 -21.11 20.73 -28.78
N VAL A 513 -21.86 19.73 -28.35
CA VAL A 513 -21.52 18.82 -27.27
C VAL A 513 -21.63 17.38 -27.76
N VAL A 514 -20.66 16.56 -27.38
CA VAL A 514 -20.68 15.13 -27.64
C VAL A 514 -21.52 14.44 -26.56
N LEU A 515 -22.43 13.59 -26.99
CA LEU A 515 -23.31 12.79 -26.15
C LEU A 515 -23.06 11.31 -26.41
N GLU A 516 -23.24 10.50 -25.37
CA GLU A 516 -23.02 9.06 -25.46
C GLU A 516 -24.36 8.32 -25.38
N ASN A 517 -24.62 7.45 -26.34
CA ASN A 517 -25.86 6.65 -26.39
C ASN A 517 -25.70 5.29 -25.72
N ASN A 518 -24.48 4.82 -25.46
CA ASN A 518 -24.16 3.57 -24.81
C ASN A 518 -24.05 3.77 -23.29
N GLN A 519 -24.93 3.12 -22.51
CA GLN A 519 -24.98 3.22 -21.04
C GLN A 519 -23.67 2.81 -20.33
N GLY A 520 -22.76 2.11 -20.98
CA GLY A 520 -21.45 1.77 -20.44
C GLY A 520 -20.44 2.90 -20.45
N TYR A 521 -20.73 4.00 -21.15
CA TYR A 521 -19.80 5.10 -21.43
C TYR A 521 -20.28 6.47 -20.94
N TYR A 522 -21.32 6.51 -20.10
CA TYR A 522 -21.76 7.73 -19.45
C TYR A 522 -22.31 7.47 -18.03
N TYR A 523 -22.32 8.49 -17.19
CA TYR A 523 -22.82 8.44 -15.82
C TYR A 523 -24.06 9.32 -15.66
N ARG A 524 -25.23 8.70 -15.41
CA ARG A 524 -26.54 9.34 -15.20
C ARG A 524 -27.08 10.20 -16.36
N SER A 525 -26.27 10.95 -17.05
CA SER A 525 -26.67 11.80 -18.18
C SER A 525 -25.79 11.48 -19.39
N GLU A 526 -26.36 11.50 -20.57
CA GLU A 526 -25.65 11.28 -21.84
C GLU A 526 -24.54 12.31 -22.09
N THR A 527 -24.60 13.48 -21.42
CA THR A 527 -23.59 14.54 -21.45
C THR A 527 -22.43 14.32 -20.45
N TYR A 528 -22.52 13.31 -19.57
CA TYR A 528 -21.53 13.00 -18.54
C TYR A 528 -20.75 11.77 -18.96
N LEU A 529 -19.74 12.00 -19.79
CA LEU A 529 -19.00 10.93 -20.47
C LEU A 529 -18.02 10.21 -19.55
N LEU A 530 -17.91 8.90 -19.80
CA LEU A 530 -16.86 8.02 -19.28
C LEU A 530 -16.11 7.42 -20.47
N PRO A 531 -15.19 8.17 -21.10
CA PRO A 531 -14.53 7.77 -22.34
C PRO A 531 -13.67 6.51 -22.17
N ASN A 532 -13.36 5.87 -23.31
CA ASN A 532 -12.29 4.90 -23.38
C ASN A 532 -10.96 5.57 -23.04
N VAL A 533 -10.20 4.96 -22.18
CA VAL A 533 -8.84 5.39 -21.85
C VAL A 533 -7.88 4.57 -22.72
N GLU A 534 -7.30 5.24 -23.72
CA GLU A 534 -6.40 4.60 -24.69
C GLU A 534 -5.03 4.26 -24.06
N THR A 535 -4.25 3.44 -24.75
CA THR A 535 -2.95 2.96 -24.21
C THR A 535 -1.86 4.00 -24.54
N ALA A 536 -1.44 4.72 -23.50
CA ALA A 536 -0.32 5.64 -23.52
C ALA A 536 0.42 5.60 -22.20
N SER A 537 1.65 6.14 -22.13
CA SER A 537 2.42 6.26 -20.89
C SER A 537 1.65 7.03 -19.83
N GLU A 538 1.07 8.17 -20.23
CA GLU A 538 0.34 9.12 -19.40
C GLU A 538 -0.97 8.55 -18.84
N THR A 539 -1.59 7.61 -19.53
CA THR A 539 -2.83 6.96 -19.09
C THR A 539 -2.61 5.69 -18.28
N SER A 540 -1.36 5.26 -18.11
CA SER A 540 -1.00 3.99 -17.46
C SER A 540 -1.47 3.89 -16.01
N SER A 541 -1.41 4.98 -15.25
CA SER A 541 -1.86 5.07 -13.85
C SER A 541 -3.37 4.80 -13.72
N VAL A 542 -4.18 5.42 -14.57
CA VAL A 542 -5.64 5.25 -14.61
C VAL A 542 -6.01 3.82 -15.03
N ARG A 543 -5.35 3.30 -16.07
CA ARG A 543 -5.63 1.96 -16.62
C ARG A 543 -5.26 0.84 -15.65
N SER A 544 -4.11 0.96 -14.96
CA SER A 544 -3.69 -0.03 -13.98
C SER A 544 -4.62 -0.11 -12.77
N GLY A 545 -5.22 1.02 -12.39
CA GLY A 545 -6.25 1.12 -11.35
C GLY A 545 -7.66 0.71 -11.80
N ASN A 546 -7.88 0.35 -13.09
CA ASN A 546 -9.22 0.22 -13.68
C ASN A 546 -10.10 1.46 -13.43
N GLY A 547 -9.48 2.63 -13.39
CA GLY A 547 -10.15 3.91 -13.20
C GLY A 547 -10.91 4.36 -14.45
N TYR A 548 -11.85 5.26 -14.25
CA TYR A 548 -12.56 5.96 -15.33
C TYR A 548 -12.16 7.42 -15.31
N ILE A 549 -12.13 8.07 -16.49
CA ILE A 549 -12.05 9.51 -16.61
C ILE A 549 -13.46 10.05 -16.77
N PHE A 550 -13.78 11.15 -16.10
CA PHE A 550 -15.06 11.82 -16.21
C PHE A 550 -14.93 13.13 -16.98
N MET A 551 -15.72 13.29 -18.04
CA MET A 551 -15.77 14.49 -18.85
C MET A 551 -17.21 14.94 -19.01
N ALA A 552 -17.55 16.14 -18.56
CA ALA A 552 -18.89 16.69 -18.71
C ALA A 552 -18.91 17.73 -19.86
N TYR A 553 -19.95 17.69 -20.68
CA TYR A 553 -20.14 18.62 -21.78
C TYR A 553 -18.93 18.73 -22.71
N ALA A 554 -18.34 17.59 -23.06
CA ALA A 554 -17.17 17.54 -23.94
C ALA A 554 -17.54 17.90 -25.38
N GLN A 555 -16.63 18.58 -26.08
CA GLN A 555 -16.70 18.85 -27.49
C GLN A 555 -16.01 17.72 -28.30
N ALA A 556 -16.06 17.72 -29.60
CA ALA A 556 -15.26 16.82 -30.42
C ALA A 556 -13.97 17.52 -30.88
N LEU A 557 -12.84 16.83 -30.72
CA LEU A 557 -11.56 17.21 -31.32
C LEU A 557 -11.47 16.58 -32.72
N GLU A 558 -11.02 17.35 -33.68
CA GLU A 558 -10.80 16.90 -35.06
C GLU A 558 -9.35 17.16 -35.46
N GLU A 559 -8.73 16.18 -36.08
CA GLU A 559 -7.39 16.34 -36.65
C GLU A 559 -7.48 17.11 -37.99
N THR A 560 -6.62 18.10 -38.14
CA THR A 560 -6.55 18.96 -39.30
C THR A 560 -5.10 19.10 -39.78
N GLU A 561 -4.86 19.78 -40.87
CA GLU A 561 -3.51 20.08 -41.32
C GLU A 561 -2.84 21.06 -40.34
N ALA A 562 -1.72 20.67 -39.76
CA ALA A 562 -0.98 21.49 -38.81
C ALA A 562 -0.34 22.70 -39.49
N THR A 563 -0.25 23.82 -38.76
CA THR A 563 0.45 25.03 -39.22
C THR A 563 1.88 25.13 -38.66
N ALA A 564 2.32 24.18 -37.82
CA ALA A 564 3.70 24.06 -37.38
C ALA A 564 4.65 23.82 -38.56
N GLU A 565 5.87 24.33 -38.49
CA GLU A 565 6.90 24.11 -39.52
C GLU A 565 7.43 22.68 -39.51
N SER A 566 7.34 21.98 -38.37
CA SER A 566 7.73 20.58 -38.13
C SER A 566 6.53 19.64 -38.27
N GLU A 567 6.79 18.37 -38.51
CA GLU A 567 5.77 17.31 -38.48
C GLU A 567 5.12 17.23 -37.12
N VAL A 568 3.81 17.06 -37.05
CA VAL A 568 3.03 16.93 -35.82
C VAL A 568 2.52 15.49 -35.69
N ASN A 569 2.85 14.84 -34.59
CA ASN A 569 2.39 13.51 -34.27
C ASN A 569 1.28 13.54 -33.23
N HIS A 570 0.18 12.83 -33.53
CA HIS A 570 -0.96 12.70 -32.60
C HIS A 570 -1.02 11.35 -31.95
N THR A 571 -1.26 11.32 -30.64
CA THR A 571 -1.56 10.11 -29.85
C THR A 571 -2.87 10.30 -29.14
N SER A 572 -3.87 9.46 -29.45
CA SER A 572 -5.18 9.50 -28.81
C SER A 572 -5.06 9.03 -27.35
N LEU A 573 -5.58 9.82 -26.42
CA LEU A 573 -5.63 9.48 -24.99
C LEU A 573 -7.02 9.05 -24.54
N LEU A 574 -8.06 9.75 -25.03
CA LEU A 574 -9.46 9.53 -24.65
C LEU A 574 -10.34 9.54 -25.90
N THR A 575 -11.20 8.54 -26.04
CA THR A 575 -12.15 8.41 -27.16
C THR A 575 -13.54 7.99 -26.66
N THR A 576 -14.57 8.31 -27.44
CA THR A 576 -15.94 7.81 -27.18
C THR A 576 -16.14 6.39 -27.71
N SER A 577 -17.34 5.85 -27.52
CA SER A 577 -17.78 4.67 -28.27
C SER A 577 -18.24 5.05 -29.72
N ASP A 578 -18.41 4.04 -30.57
CA ASP A 578 -18.92 4.21 -31.94
C ASP A 578 -20.39 4.71 -31.98
N SER A 579 -21.09 4.70 -30.86
CA SER A 579 -22.48 5.10 -30.75
C SER A 579 -22.69 6.51 -30.22
N ALA A 580 -21.62 7.24 -29.95
CA ALA A 580 -21.67 8.62 -29.55
C ALA A 580 -22.14 9.51 -30.70
N TYR A 581 -22.76 10.64 -30.39
CA TYR A 581 -23.20 11.62 -31.40
C TYR A 581 -22.86 13.05 -30.97
N LEU A 582 -22.58 13.87 -31.96
CA LEU A 582 -22.32 15.30 -31.79
C LEU A 582 -23.61 16.06 -32.00
N HIS A 583 -24.10 16.74 -30.98
CA HIS A 583 -25.23 17.66 -31.04
C HIS A 583 -24.70 19.07 -31.23
N SER A 584 -24.88 19.62 -32.44
CA SER A 584 -24.46 20.98 -32.80
C SER A 584 -25.47 22.00 -32.24
N ASP A 585 -25.01 23.28 -32.11
CA ASP A 585 -25.81 24.42 -31.64
C ASP A 585 -26.19 24.46 -30.14
N VAL A 586 -25.47 23.71 -29.29
CA VAL A 586 -25.63 23.80 -27.83
C VAL A 586 -24.85 25.00 -27.30
N THR A 587 -25.55 25.94 -26.68
CA THR A 587 -24.95 27.12 -26.05
C THR A 587 -25.10 27.15 -24.53
N THR A 588 -26.00 26.34 -23.97
CA THR A 588 -26.26 26.28 -22.53
C THR A 588 -26.51 24.85 -22.03
N ALA A 589 -26.09 24.54 -20.82
CA ALA A 589 -26.27 23.22 -20.19
C ALA A 589 -27.74 22.86 -19.85
N THR A 590 -28.70 23.69 -20.22
CA THR A 590 -30.15 23.51 -19.94
C THR A 590 -30.97 23.15 -21.15
N GLU A 591 -30.36 22.95 -22.32
CA GLU A 591 -31.02 22.59 -23.56
C GLU A 591 -31.47 21.13 -23.61
N ASP A 592 -32.39 20.82 -24.56
CA ASP A 592 -32.81 19.43 -24.79
C ASP A 592 -31.76 18.73 -25.67
N PHE A 593 -31.07 17.77 -25.11
CA PHE A 593 -30.01 16.98 -25.74
C PHE A 593 -30.53 15.73 -26.49
N SER A 594 -31.82 15.62 -26.77
CA SER A 594 -32.36 14.49 -27.52
C SER A 594 -31.78 14.41 -28.94
N GLN A 595 -31.30 13.24 -29.33
CA GLN A 595 -30.70 13.01 -30.64
C GLN A 595 -31.66 13.42 -31.78
N THR A 596 -31.17 14.23 -32.73
CA THR A 596 -31.89 14.69 -33.89
C THR A 596 -31.36 14.04 -35.18
N SER A 597 -32.06 14.22 -36.30
CA SER A 597 -31.59 13.71 -37.60
C SER A 597 -30.41 14.51 -38.20
N GLU A 598 -30.04 15.62 -37.57
CA GLU A 598 -28.91 16.46 -37.98
C GLU A 598 -27.62 16.08 -37.25
N ASP A 599 -27.71 15.31 -36.17
CA ASP A 599 -26.59 14.91 -35.36
C ASP A 599 -25.74 13.84 -36.06
N THR A 600 -24.42 14.04 -36.00
CA THR A 600 -23.45 13.11 -36.58
C THR A 600 -23.09 12.03 -35.53
N THR A 601 -23.30 10.77 -35.87
CA THR A 601 -22.90 9.63 -35.02
C THR A 601 -21.56 9.06 -35.48
N SER A 602 -20.58 9.03 -34.57
CA SER A 602 -19.24 8.52 -34.83
C SER A 602 -18.51 8.27 -33.52
N GLN A 603 -17.35 7.64 -33.56
CA GLN A 603 -16.37 7.72 -32.48
C GLN A 603 -15.70 9.11 -32.55
N PHE A 604 -15.63 9.79 -31.41
CA PHE A 604 -15.03 11.11 -31.29
C PHE A 604 -13.76 11.06 -30.42
N LEU A 605 -12.78 11.88 -30.79
CA LEU A 605 -11.57 12.14 -30.03
C LEU A 605 -11.89 13.20 -28.96
N LEU A 606 -11.58 12.86 -27.68
CA LEU A 606 -11.86 13.75 -26.55
C LEU A 606 -10.60 14.21 -25.81
N GLY A 607 -9.51 13.46 -25.94
CA GLY A 607 -8.21 13.80 -25.37
C GLY A 607 -7.08 13.31 -26.27
N VAL A 608 -6.10 14.16 -26.53
CA VAL A 608 -4.97 13.88 -27.44
C VAL A 608 -3.67 14.49 -26.93
N LYS A 609 -2.57 13.76 -27.14
CA LYS A 609 -1.20 14.27 -27.09
C LYS A 609 -0.80 14.65 -28.49
N ALA A 610 -0.39 15.89 -28.72
CA ALA A 610 0.14 16.38 -29.96
C ALA A 610 1.58 16.85 -29.78
N VAL A 611 2.50 16.32 -30.56
CA VAL A 611 3.94 16.64 -30.51
C VAL A 611 4.35 17.28 -31.84
N ALA A 612 4.82 18.53 -31.77
CA ALA A 612 5.37 19.27 -32.92
C ALA A 612 6.91 19.20 -32.81
N GLY A 613 7.57 18.54 -33.78
CA GLY A 613 9.00 18.28 -33.79
C GLY A 613 9.34 16.82 -33.41
N GLU A 614 10.61 16.45 -33.49
CA GLU A 614 11.09 15.13 -33.09
C GLU A 614 11.43 15.12 -31.61
N GLU A 615 10.79 14.25 -30.82
CA GLU A 615 11.27 13.91 -29.47
C GLU A 615 12.54 13.05 -29.63
N GLU A 616 13.63 13.42 -28.99
CA GLU A 616 14.80 12.53 -28.84
C GLU A 616 14.38 11.30 -28.00
N THR A 617 14.07 10.20 -28.67
CA THR A 617 13.84 8.92 -27.99
C THR A 617 15.20 8.38 -27.57
N GLU A 618 15.50 8.36 -26.28
CA GLU A 618 16.54 7.51 -25.73
C GLU A 618 16.15 6.05 -26.02
N ASP A 619 16.84 5.47 -27.03
CA ASP A 619 16.69 4.05 -27.44
C ASP A 619 17.18 3.15 -26.27
N SER A 620 16.28 2.76 -25.40
CA SER A 620 16.53 1.68 -24.45
C SER A 620 16.57 0.35 -25.22
N GLY A 621 17.74 0.05 -25.79
CA GLY A 621 18.01 -1.20 -26.49
C GLY A 621 17.81 -2.42 -25.59
N SER A 622 16.64 -3.00 -25.66
CA SER A 622 16.40 -4.38 -25.21
C SER A 622 16.87 -5.32 -26.31
N GLU A 623 18.11 -5.85 -26.17
CA GLU A 623 18.56 -7.00 -26.94
C GLU A 623 17.67 -8.23 -26.62
N GLU A 624 16.71 -8.52 -27.47
CA GLU A 624 16.10 -9.85 -27.54
C GLU A 624 17.10 -10.85 -28.15
N ASN A 625 17.68 -11.67 -27.29
CA ASN A 625 18.37 -12.89 -27.68
C ASN A 625 17.36 -13.90 -28.25
N SER A 626 17.31 -14.03 -29.55
CA SER A 626 16.75 -15.23 -30.20
C SER A 626 17.85 -16.09 -30.73
N ASP A 627 18.14 -17.21 -30.02
CA ASP A 627 18.88 -18.34 -30.50
C ASP A 627 18.22 -18.94 -31.74
N SER A 628 18.98 -19.01 -32.85
CA SER A 628 18.78 -20.07 -33.85
C SER A 628 20.12 -20.39 -34.50
N GLU A 629 20.56 -21.64 -34.25
CA GLU A 629 21.63 -22.33 -34.92
C GLU A 629 21.40 -22.45 -36.45
N ASP A 630 22.35 -22.24 -37.31
CA ASP A 630 23.06 -23.31 -38.03
C ASP A 630 23.95 -22.79 -39.19
N SER A 631 25.15 -23.30 -39.16
CA SER A 631 26.03 -23.75 -40.25
C SER A 631 26.62 -22.81 -41.33
N ASN A 632 27.90 -22.69 -41.20
CA ASN A 632 28.94 -23.17 -42.15
C ASN A 632 29.49 -22.26 -43.25
N SER A 633 30.77 -22.11 -43.12
CA SER A 633 31.86 -22.19 -44.12
C SER A 633 32.47 -20.93 -44.72
N THR A 634 33.74 -20.85 -44.40
CA THR A 634 34.96 -20.68 -45.20
C THR A 634 35.38 -19.33 -45.74
N ASP A 635 36.56 -19.02 -45.22
CA ASP A 635 37.81 -18.58 -45.88
C ASP A 635 37.97 -17.17 -46.44
N SER A 636 38.92 -16.57 -45.88
CA SER A 636 40.23 -16.15 -46.37
C SER A 636 40.52 -14.64 -46.44
N ASP A 637 41.51 -14.29 -45.66
CA ASP A 637 42.74 -13.61 -45.98
C ASP A 637 42.83 -12.11 -46.31
N SER A 638 43.74 -11.58 -45.52
CA SER A 638 44.82 -10.59 -45.78
C SER A 638 44.47 -9.12 -45.72
N ALA A 639 44.96 -8.48 -44.72
CA ALA A 639 46.20 -7.68 -44.57
C ALA A 639 46.34 -6.52 -45.59
N ASP A 640 46.47 -5.29 -45.17
CA ASP A 640 47.71 -4.57 -44.94
C ASP A 640 47.52 -3.05 -44.83
N SER A 641 48.11 -2.52 -43.85
CA SER A 641 48.86 -1.28 -43.57
C SER A 641 48.77 -0.02 -44.46
N ALA A 642 49.01 1.04 -43.74
CA ALA A 642 49.80 2.27 -43.94
C ALA A 642 49.00 3.56 -44.12
N GLN A 643 48.98 4.48 -43.19
CA GLN A 643 49.93 5.50 -42.74
C GLN A 643 50.12 6.69 -43.69
N ALA A 644 49.86 7.89 -43.15
CA ALA A 644 50.41 9.23 -43.38
C ALA A 644 49.97 9.93 -44.70
N ASP A 645 49.67 11.18 -44.77
CA ASP A 645 50.42 12.36 -44.28
C ASP A 645 49.59 13.64 -44.44
N SER A 646 49.96 14.64 -43.66
CA SER A 646 49.51 16.02 -43.59
C SER A 646 49.57 16.78 -44.93
N GLU A 647 48.67 17.73 -45.15
CA GLU A 647 49.01 19.05 -45.63
C GLU A 647 47.89 20.10 -45.35
N GLU A 648 48.30 21.17 -44.70
CA GLU A 648 47.61 22.42 -44.46
C GLU A 648 47.38 23.14 -45.79
N THR A 649 46.23 23.78 -45.97
CA THR A 649 46.08 25.01 -46.76
C THR A 649 44.96 25.87 -46.16
N GLU A 650 45.31 27.11 -45.86
CA GLU A 650 44.50 28.19 -45.38
C GLU A 650 43.63 28.82 -46.52
N GLU A 651 42.63 29.58 -46.01
CA GLU A 651 41.84 30.69 -46.64
C GLU A 651 40.59 30.30 -47.44
N SER A 652 39.38 30.67 -46.96
CA SER A 652 38.90 32.02 -47.01
C SER A 652 37.49 32.12 -46.39
N ASP A 653 37.29 33.22 -45.66
CA ASP A 653 35.98 33.68 -45.16
C ASP A 653 34.88 33.67 -46.22
N SER A 654 33.75 33.05 -45.89
CA SER A 654 32.43 33.49 -46.22
C SER A 654 31.50 33.04 -45.10
N GLU A 655 31.14 33.98 -44.23
CA GLU A 655 30.01 33.83 -43.27
C GLU A 655 28.74 33.60 -44.12
N GLU A 656 28.37 32.34 -44.28
CA GLU A 656 26.97 31.94 -44.45
C GLU A 656 26.51 31.53 -43.04
N GLU A 657 25.68 32.41 -42.44
CA GLU A 657 24.75 32.01 -41.38
C GLU A 657 23.90 30.83 -41.88
N SER A 658 24.37 29.60 -41.73
CA SER A 658 23.47 28.47 -41.68
C SER A 658 22.88 28.47 -40.28
N GLY A 659 21.75 29.18 -40.10
CA GLY A 659 20.90 28.94 -38.95
C GLY A 659 20.49 27.47 -38.97
N THR A 660 21.18 26.66 -38.16
CA THR A 660 20.61 25.43 -37.65
C THR A 660 19.45 25.90 -36.78
N SER A 661 18.25 25.84 -37.29
CA SER A 661 17.05 25.92 -36.49
C SER A 661 17.10 24.65 -35.60
N ASP A 662 17.59 24.81 -34.37
CA ASP A 662 17.35 23.83 -33.32
C ASP A 662 15.82 23.78 -33.18
N SER A 663 15.17 22.79 -33.81
CA SER A 663 13.72 22.59 -33.70
C SER A 663 13.51 21.90 -32.34
N TYR A 664 13.20 22.68 -31.33
CA TYR A 664 12.81 22.17 -30.03
C TYR A 664 11.42 21.53 -30.15
N ALA A 665 11.27 20.27 -29.73
CA ALA A 665 9.99 19.61 -29.72
C ALA A 665 9.06 20.21 -28.66
N SER A 666 7.86 20.64 -29.08
CA SER A 666 6.81 21.17 -28.21
C SER A 666 5.67 20.15 -28.12
N THR A 667 5.20 19.87 -26.92
CA THR A 667 4.12 18.92 -26.66
C THR A 667 2.88 19.65 -26.13
N ALA A 668 1.71 19.32 -26.65
CA ALA A 668 0.43 19.80 -26.15
C ALA A 668 -0.48 18.62 -25.76
N TYR A 669 -0.99 18.63 -24.54
CA TYR A 669 -2.11 17.78 -24.15
C TYR A 669 -3.40 18.54 -24.26
N VAL A 670 -4.31 18.09 -25.11
CA VAL A 670 -5.56 18.79 -25.42
C VAL A 670 -6.75 17.94 -25.01
N PHE A 671 -7.62 18.48 -24.14
CA PHE A 671 -8.85 17.84 -23.67
C PHE A 671 -10.07 18.66 -24.03
N SER A 672 -11.11 18.01 -24.50
CA SER A 672 -12.30 18.65 -25.05
C SER A 672 -13.33 19.12 -24.02
N SER A 673 -12.98 19.21 -22.75
CA SER A 673 -13.87 19.74 -21.70
C SER A 673 -13.08 20.46 -20.62
N VAL A 674 -13.44 21.71 -20.35
CA VAL A 674 -12.89 22.51 -19.25
C VAL A 674 -13.19 21.90 -17.87
N LEU A 675 -14.29 21.15 -17.73
CA LEU A 675 -14.70 20.53 -16.48
C LEU A 675 -13.87 19.30 -16.12
N THR A 676 -13.01 18.80 -17.02
CA THR A 676 -12.12 17.67 -16.77
C THR A 676 -11.23 17.90 -15.54
N PHE A 677 -10.78 19.14 -15.32
CA PHE A 677 -9.91 19.52 -14.20
C PHE A 677 -10.65 20.21 -13.06
N SER A 678 -11.94 19.87 -12.87
CA SER A 678 -12.74 20.32 -11.74
C SER A 678 -12.82 19.29 -10.62
N ASP A 679 -12.88 19.73 -9.36
CA ASP A 679 -13.04 18.84 -8.19
C ASP A 679 -14.32 18.00 -8.28
N GLY A 680 -15.38 18.54 -8.90
CA GLY A 680 -16.64 17.82 -9.10
C GLY A 680 -16.48 16.61 -10.03
N ALA A 681 -15.74 16.77 -11.13
CA ALA A 681 -15.44 15.67 -12.05
C ALA A 681 -14.56 14.61 -11.38
N ASP A 682 -13.53 15.05 -10.69
CA ASP A 682 -12.58 14.18 -10.02
C ASP A 682 -13.23 13.31 -8.93
N GLN A 683 -14.15 13.87 -8.14
CA GLN A 683 -14.93 13.15 -7.14
C GLN A 683 -15.82 12.05 -7.72
N MET A 684 -16.36 12.25 -8.94
CA MET A 684 -17.21 11.26 -9.60
C MET A 684 -16.45 9.98 -9.96
N VAL A 685 -15.14 10.07 -10.16
CA VAL A 685 -14.26 8.95 -10.55
C VAL A 685 -13.18 8.66 -9.50
N SER A 686 -13.39 9.08 -8.26
CA SER A 686 -12.54 8.76 -7.12
C SER A 686 -11.07 9.15 -7.30
N GLY A 687 -10.80 10.33 -7.86
CA GLY A 687 -9.45 10.86 -8.02
C GLY A 687 -8.73 10.46 -9.31
N SER A 688 -9.42 9.81 -10.27
CA SER A 688 -8.75 9.37 -11.51
C SER A 688 -8.42 10.53 -12.45
N ASN A 689 -9.20 11.62 -12.44
CA ASN A 689 -8.90 12.81 -13.26
C ASN A 689 -7.65 13.54 -12.74
N SER A 690 -7.52 13.69 -11.42
CA SER A 690 -6.31 14.27 -10.81
C SER A 690 -5.09 13.37 -10.95
N SER A 691 -5.27 12.04 -10.98
CA SER A 691 -4.22 11.07 -11.27
C SER A 691 -3.72 11.20 -12.72
N LEU A 692 -4.63 11.35 -13.70
CA LEU A 692 -4.25 11.64 -15.08
C LEU A 692 -3.47 12.95 -15.17
N PHE A 693 -3.97 14.03 -14.57
CA PHE A 693 -3.30 15.32 -14.55
C PHE A 693 -1.89 15.24 -13.97
N SER A 694 -1.71 14.52 -12.87
CA SER A 694 -0.39 14.27 -12.27
C SER A 694 0.56 13.57 -13.26
N SER A 695 0.05 12.57 -14.01
CA SER A 695 0.86 11.87 -15.03
C SER A 695 1.27 12.78 -16.19
N LEU A 696 0.39 13.70 -16.62
CA LEU A 696 0.71 14.70 -17.67
C LEU A 696 1.80 15.67 -17.20
N VAL A 697 1.66 16.19 -15.97
CA VAL A 697 2.65 17.10 -15.38
C VAL A 697 4.00 16.40 -15.20
N SER A 698 3.99 15.16 -14.70
CA SER A 698 5.22 14.36 -14.53
C SER A 698 5.93 14.14 -15.88
N ALA A 699 5.20 13.85 -16.95
CA ALA A 699 5.79 13.65 -18.27
C ALA A 699 6.53 14.91 -18.79
N PHE A 700 6.00 16.11 -18.50
CA PHE A 700 6.69 17.36 -18.83
C PHE A 700 7.91 17.65 -17.95
N VAL A 701 7.79 17.33 -16.67
CA VAL A 701 8.87 17.50 -15.71
C VAL A 701 10.05 16.59 -16.08
N ASP A 702 9.77 15.33 -16.42
CA ASP A 702 10.78 14.36 -16.84
C ASP A 702 11.45 14.76 -18.16
N LYS A 703 10.67 15.26 -19.15
CA LYS A 703 11.18 15.80 -20.41
C LYS A 703 12.17 16.95 -20.22
N ASN A 704 11.92 17.83 -19.26
CA ASN A 704 12.74 19.01 -19.00
C ASN A 704 13.92 18.73 -18.05
N GLY A 705 14.17 17.46 -17.67
CA GLY A 705 15.28 17.05 -16.81
C GLY A 705 15.19 17.61 -15.38
N SER A 706 14.04 18.11 -14.99
CA SER A 706 13.77 18.61 -13.63
C SER A 706 13.29 17.44 -12.79
N SER A 707 14.20 16.70 -12.18
CA SER A 707 13.84 15.59 -11.27
C SER A 707 13.14 16.15 -10.04
N THR A 708 11.81 16.13 -10.03
CA THR A 708 11.01 16.67 -8.92
C THR A 708 10.49 15.61 -7.95
N GLY A 709 10.99 14.42 -8.06
CA GLY A 709 10.58 13.31 -7.21
C GLY A 709 9.82 12.23 -7.98
N ILE A 710 9.68 11.12 -7.34
CA ILE A 710 9.02 9.94 -7.89
C ILE A 710 7.52 10.08 -7.68
N SER A 711 6.74 9.86 -8.72
CA SER A 711 5.29 9.74 -8.59
C SER A 711 4.93 8.35 -8.05
N VAL A 712 4.84 8.21 -6.74
CA VAL A 712 4.37 6.99 -6.09
C VAL A 712 2.85 7.01 -5.99
N ALA A 713 2.22 5.96 -6.47
CA ALA A 713 0.76 5.83 -6.38
C ALA A 713 0.33 5.62 -4.92
N VAL A 714 -0.77 6.25 -4.54
CA VAL A 714 -1.38 6.10 -3.21
C VAL A 714 -1.77 4.64 -2.96
N LYS A 715 -1.36 4.10 -1.83
CA LYS A 715 -1.66 2.71 -1.45
C LYS A 715 -3.07 2.61 -0.89
N SER A 716 -3.95 1.86 -1.56
CA SER A 716 -5.32 1.67 -1.08
C SER A 716 -5.36 0.95 0.27
N VAL A 717 -5.99 1.58 1.25
CA VAL A 717 -6.26 1.01 2.58
C VAL A 717 -7.65 0.39 2.64
N SER A 718 -8.53 0.74 1.68
CA SER A 718 -9.91 0.29 1.69
C SER A 718 -10.00 -1.23 1.48
N SER A 719 -10.57 -1.93 2.46
CA SER A 719 -11.07 -3.28 2.24
C SER A 719 -12.28 -3.22 1.31
N SER A 720 -12.27 -4.05 0.27
CA SER A 720 -13.44 -4.17 -0.60
C SER A 720 -14.69 -4.51 0.23
N SER A 721 -15.79 -3.79 0.02
CA SER A 721 -17.04 -4.06 0.70
C SER A 721 -17.72 -5.32 0.11
N LEU A 722 -18.29 -6.15 1.00
CA LEU A 722 -19.06 -7.32 0.59
C LEU A 722 -20.50 -6.92 0.27
N THR A 723 -21.09 -7.55 -0.74
CA THR A 723 -22.53 -7.43 -1.04
C THR A 723 -23.27 -8.66 -0.51
N VAL A 724 -23.67 -8.63 0.76
CA VAL A 724 -24.35 -9.75 1.40
C VAL A 724 -25.84 -9.46 1.56
N PRO A 725 -26.75 -10.24 0.94
CA PRO A 725 -28.17 -10.09 1.20
C PRO A 725 -28.48 -10.36 2.69
N THR A 726 -29.24 -9.47 3.34
CA THR A 726 -29.51 -9.51 4.79
C THR A 726 -30.01 -10.87 5.28
N MET A 727 -30.92 -11.50 4.53
CA MET A 727 -31.44 -12.83 4.89
C MET A 727 -30.37 -13.91 4.83
N THR A 728 -29.47 -13.84 3.86
CA THR A 728 -28.35 -14.79 3.75
C THR A 728 -27.35 -14.59 4.90
N ALA A 729 -27.04 -13.35 5.27
CA ALA A 729 -26.20 -13.04 6.43
C ALA A 729 -26.76 -13.64 7.72
N ILE A 730 -28.09 -13.48 7.96
CA ILE A 730 -28.76 -14.03 9.14
C ILE A 730 -28.68 -15.56 9.15
N ILE A 731 -28.96 -16.24 8.03
CA ILE A 731 -28.95 -17.70 7.94
C ILE A 731 -27.55 -18.25 8.18
N VAL A 732 -26.53 -17.68 7.54
CA VAL A 732 -25.14 -18.10 7.70
C VAL A 732 -24.66 -17.88 9.13
N ASN A 733 -24.99 -16.73 9.74
CA ASN A 733 -24.65 -16.43 11.12
C ASN A 733 -25.30 -17.43 12.09
N LEU A 734 -26.61 -17.71 11.93
CA LEU A 734 -27.32 -18.68 12.75
C LEU A 734 -26.67 -20.09 12.65
N PHE A 735 -26.29 -20.49 11.45
CA PHE A 735 -25.64 -21.78 11.21
C PHE A 735 -24.26 -21.85 11.87
N CYS A 736 -23.40 -20.85 11.67
CA CYS A 736 -22.02 -20.83 12.17
C CYS A 736 -21.94 -20.58 13.67
N ILE A 737 -22.76 -19.65 14.22
CA ILE A 737 -22.67 -19.22 15.62
C ILE A 737 -23.43 -20.21 16.54
N ILE A 738 -24.54 -20.78 16.10
CA ILE A 738 -25.41 -21.59 16.94
C ILE A 738 -25.34 -23.08 16.58
N LEU A 739 -25.60 -23.43 15.33
CA LEU A 739 -25.80 -24.81 14.94
C LEU A 739 -24.51 -25.64 15.05
N ILE A 740 -23.39 -25.16 14.49
CA ILE A 740 -22.11 -25.88 14.55
C ILE A 740 -21.63 -26.07 16.02
N PRO A 741 -21.54 -25.03 16.88
CA PRO A 741 -21.17 -25.18 18.26
C PRO A 741 -22.13 -26.09 19.05
N LEU A 742 -23.43 -26.01 18.80
CA LEU A 742 -24.42 -26.86 19.45
C LEU A 742 -24.18 -28.34 19.08
N ILE A 743 -23.91 -28.65 17.82
CA ILE A 743 -23.59 -30.01 17.37
C ILE A 743 -22.32 -30.50 18.11
N LEU A 744 -21.26 -29.68 18.19
CA LEU A 744 -20.03 -30.03 18.90
C LEU A 744 -20.29 -30.31 20.39
N LEU A 745 -21.10 -29.47 21.06
CA LEU A 745 -21.47 -29.69 22.47
C LEU A 745 -22.32 -30.95 22.67
N VAL A 746 -23.26 -31.22 21.77
CA VAL A 746 -24.10 -32.45 21.83
C VAL A 746 -23.25 -33.69 21.66
N ILE A 747 -22.32 -33.71 20.68
CA ILE A 747 -21.38 -34.82 20.48
C ILE A 747 -20.51 -34.99 21.74
N GLY A 748 -19.98 -33.89 22.31
CA GLY A 748 -19.21 -33.89 23.54
C GLY A 748 -19.99 -34.43 24.73
N PHE A 749 -21.25 -34.03 24.89
CA PHE A 749 -22.11 -34.52 25.96
C PHE A 749 -22.45 -36.03 25.81
N VAL A 750 -22.80 -36.45 24.60
CA VAL A 750 -23.09 -37.86 24.30
C VAL A 750 -21.85 -38.75 24.56
N THR A 751 -20.70 -38.37 24.08
CA THR A 751 -19.46 -39.13 24.27
C THR A 751 -19.07 -39.22 25.76
N TRP A 752 -19.20 -38.13 26.53
CA TRP A 752 -18.99 -38.11 27.97
C TRP A 752 -20.02 -38.98 28.72
N PHE A 753 -21.31 -38.90 28.35
CA PHE A 753 -22.37 -39.64 29.00
C PHE A 753 -22.27 -41.14 28.78
N VAL A 754 -21.98 -41.59 27.54
CA VAL A 754 -21.77 -43.00 27.21
C VAL A 754 -20.60 -43.57 28.00
N ARG A 755 -19.50 -42.80 28.17
CA ARG A 755 -18.35 -43.26 28.98
C ARG A 755 -18.66 -43.34 30.46
N ARG A 756 -19.47 -42.44 31.01
CA ARG A 756 -19.85 -42.47 32.45
C ARG A 756 -20.71 -43.66 32.81
N ARG A 757 -21.43 -44.21 31.80
CA ARG A 757 -22.27 -45.41 31.99
C ARG A 757 -21.51 -46.74 31.82
N ARG A 758 -20.36 -46.73 31.18
CA ARG A 758 -19.40 -47.84 31.11
C ARG A 758 -18.41 -47.78 32.30
#